data_21b32a06a1eb507cca6516af121c38db
#
_entry.id   21b32a06a1eb507cca6516af121c38db
#
_cell.length_a   1.000
_cell.length_b   1.000
_cell.length_c   1.000
_cell.angle_alpha   90.00
_cell.angle_beta   90.00
_cell.angle_gamma   90.00
#
_symmetry.space_group_name_H-M   'P 1'
#
loop_
_entity.id
_entity.type
_entity.pdbx_description
1 polymer ?
#
loop_
_entity_poly.entity_id
_entity_poly.type
_entity_poly.pdbx_seq_one_letter_code
_entity_poly.pdbx_strand_id
1 'polypeptide(L)'
;MENMTSPGTLLSGDNATWLEEYYQTWLRTPEQLPEDWRRFFLSPELTVQSVSGDNNISGATLKKQAAVIQLINAWRTQGHLRAKLDPLGLNPPADVPSLLPGFWGLSEEDLLQEFSVTFGAHTTQMPLKQLLNLLEQAWASSQAYELAHLENREEINWLLSRIESSNAPQADAQTCIARFEKLMAAETLERYLHTRYVGQKRFSLEGGESAIPALDTLTKRLRAQGVEEMVIGMAHRGRLNVLVNLLNKDPAQLFAEFEGKQTIGSGSGDVKYHMGYSSNLETPAGSLHVALAYNPSHLEIVNPVVLGQVRARQERRGEDGQAKVVGVLIHGDSALGGLGVNQTTFNLSQTQGYGTGGTLHLVINNQIGFTTSRLQDMRSSRYCTDIAKMVAAPIIHVNGDDVDAVCQVMELACEWRDTFRRDIIIDICCFRKHGHNESDEPRLTQPQMYQAVDAHPGTLARYGESLARRGLLTQAQQDEMTARYRDWLDSCQKREPQPLKPAIHSFSANWYGLTNPHWSAPVSTALPRQKLVAYGEIISTLPPDVVAHPTIKRQLALRQDMAAGTQPVDWGMAEMLAYASLVDAGVGVRLSGEDSGRGTFSHRHAVVHHQTEACRYLPLQHIRAGQASFDVYDSVLNEEALLAFEYGYSTSAPQQLVIWEAQFGDFANGAQVAIDQFISSGETKWDRYSGLTILLPHGYDGQGPEHSSARPERWLQLCAENNMQVVMPSESAQMFHLLRGQALRPMRKPLVIMMSKRLLRFKGAMSELCEFTDDAYKPVITDPQLHQSQKVKRVILCSGQVYYDVLEARKQREHEDEVAIVRLEQLYPFPVAELNDVLASWPNCCEWIWLQEEPENQGAWRQIRHELAALKINTPYWQYAGRPAAAAPATGYGRVHKQQIDEFLAAAFADIQP
;
A
#
# COMPACT_ATOMS: atom_id res chain seq x y z
N MET A 1 30.20 -2.40 -34.22
CA MET A 1 29.73 -1.17 -34.87
C MET A 1 29.10 -1.54 -36.21
N GLU A 2 28.07 -2.33 -36.17
CA GLU A 2 27.21 -2.64 -37.31
C GLU A 2 25.82 -2.80 -36.77
N ASN A 3 25.07 -1.73 -36.89
CA ASN A 3 23.60 -1.64 -36.96
C ASN A 3 23.20 -0.18 -36.71
N MET A 4 23.54 0.69 -37.65
CA MET A 4 22.92 2.02 -37.70
C MET A 4 21.53 1.87 -38.32
N THR A 5 20.55 2.05 -37.47
CA THR A 5 19.13 2.15 -37.81
C THR A 5 18.84 3.22 -38.86
N SER A 6 17.77 3.02 -39.61
CA SER A 6 17.33 3.84 -40.74
C SER A 6 17.29 5.37 -40.48
N PRO A 7 17.51 6.23 -41.49
CA PRO A 7 17.55 7.70 -41.34
C PRO A 7 16.32 8.34 -40.70
N GLY A 8 15.19 7.66 -40.67
CA GLY A 8 13.97 8.16 -40.04
C GLY A 8 14.02 8.26 -38.50
N THR A 9 14.96 7.57 -37.85
CA THR A 9 15.10 7.57 -36.36
C THR A 9 15.90 8.79 -35.86
N LEU A 10 16.73 9.38 -36.71
CA LEU A 10 17.55 10.58 -36.39
C LEU A 10 16.78 11.89 -36.49
N LEU A 11 15.61 11.89 -37.12
CA LEU A 11 14.82 13.10 -37.41
C LEU A 11 13.63 13.28 -36.43
N SER A 12 13.58 12.54 -35.33
CA SER A 12 12.49 12.64 -34.33
C SER A 12 12.83 13.67 -33.23
N GLY A 13 11.87 14.48 -32.92
CA GLY A 13 11.67 15.57 -31.95
C GLY A 13 12.82 16.03 -31.04
N ASP A 14 13.37 15.18 -30.22
CA ASP A 14 14.36 15.60 -29.21
C ASP A 14 15.76 15.86 -29.77
N ASN A 15 16.06 15.36 -30.95
CA ASN A 15 17.33 15.59 -31.64
C ASN A 15 17.29 16.79 -32.63
N ALA A 16 16.17 17.42 -32.80
CA ALA A 16 15.98 18.46 -33.82
C ALA A 16 16.86 19.69 -33.60
N THR A 17 17.01 20.15 -32.35
CA THR A 17 17.83 21.33 -32.01
C THR A 17 19.31 21.05 -32.25
N TRP A 18 19.77 19.87 -31.83
CA TRP A 18 21.16 19.43 -32.00
C TRP A 18 21.49 19.16 -33.50
N LEU A 19 20.59 18.54 -34.23
CA LEU A 19 20.71 18.29 -35.67
C LEU A 19 20.74 19.61 -36.46
N GLU A 20 19.94 20.61 -36.05
CA GLU A 20 19.94 21.94 -36.61
C GLU A 20 21.28 22.67 -36.38
N GLU A 21 21.85 22.58 -35.18
CA GLU A 21 23.20 23.14 -34.89
C GLU A 21 24.26 22.51 -35.77
N TYR A 22 24.25 21.20 -35.95
CA TYR A 22 25.20 20.50 -36.84
C TYR A 22 24.96 20.86 -38.31
N TYR A 23 23.70 21.02 -38.75
CA TYR A 23 23.37 21.46 -40.07
C TYR A 23 23.81 22.91 -40.33
N GLN A 24 23.60 23.82 -39.39
CA GLN A 24 24.11 25.21 -39.48
C GLN A 24 25.65 25.24 -39.46
N THR A 25 26.32 24.40 -38.73
CA THR A 25 27.78 24.25 -38.76
C THR A 25 28.26 23.72 -40.09
N TRP A 26 27.55 22.74 -40.67
CA TRP A 26 27.84 22.22 -42.00
C TRP A 26 27.74 23.28 -43.07
N LEU A 27 26.72 24.16 -43.01
CA LEU A 27 26.52 25.24 -43.96
C LEU A 27 27.61 26.34 -43.87
N ARG A 28 28.18 26.57 -42.67
CA ARG A 28 29.15 27.68 -42.42
C ARG A 28 30.61 27.23 -42.47
N THR A 29 30.90 26.11 -41.85
CA THR A 29 32.26 25.57 -41.61
C THR A 29 32.23 24.05 -41.65
N PRO A 30 31.99 23.39 -42.78
CA PRO A 30 31.85 21.93 -42.89
C PRO A 30 33.06 21.17 -42.36
N GLU A 31 34.25 21.75 -42.40
CA GLU A 31 35.48 21.14 -41.90
C GLU A 31 35.52 20.96 -40.37
N GLN A 32 34.69 21.65 -39.62
CA GLN A 32 34.62 21.49 -38.16
C GLN A 32 33.74 20.29 -37.72
N LEU A 33 33.04 19.66 -38.66
CA LEU A 33 32.22 18.48 -38.37
C LEU A 33 33.04 17.19 -38.58
N PRO A 34 32.76 16.15 -37.78
CA PRO A 34 33.28 14.78 -37.99
C PRO A 34 32.94 14.31 -39.43
N GLU A 35 33.82 13.47 -39.99
CA GLU A 35 33.71 13.02 -41.37
C GLU A 35 32.37 12.28 -41.66
N ASP A 36 31.86 11.53 -40.70
CA ASP A 36 30.58 10.80 -40.81
C ASP A 36 29.39 11.75 -40.96
N TRP A 37 29.39 12.88 -40.27
CA TRP A 37 28.35 13.91 -40.36
C TRP A 37 28.46 14.73 -41.67
N ARG A 38 29.65 14.96 -42.16
CA ARG A 38 29.86 15.58 -43.47
C ARG A 38 29.32 14.68 -44.60
N ARG A 39 29.54 13.37 -44.51
CA ARG A 39 29.00 12.40 -45.45
C ARG A 39 27.47 12.30 -45.33
N PHE A 40 26.93 12.36 -44.11
CA PHE A 40 25.48 12.34 -43.89
C PHE A 40 24.78 13.52 -44.58
N PHE A 41 25.29 14.73 -44.41
CA PHE A 41 24.70 15.92 -45.07
C PHE A 41 24.99 16.00 -46.57
N LEU A 42 25.94 15.26 -47.07
CA LEU A 42 26.22 15.13 -48.52
C LEU A 42 25.48 13.94 -49.16
N SER A 43 24.84 13.10 -48.38
CA SER A 43 24.20 11.87 -48.88
C SER A 43 22.97 12.19 -49.72
N PRO A 44 22.82 11.66 -50.94
CA PRO A 44 21.64 11.89 -51.78
C PRO A 44 20.32 11.37 -51.19
N GLU A 45 20.41 10.55 -50.15
CA GLU A 45 19.24 9.96 -49.48
C GLU A 45 18.48 10.97 -48.56
N LEU A 46 19.07 12.15 -48.31
CA LEU A 46 18.35 13.30 -47.72
C LEU A 46 17.59 14.14 -48.77
N THR A 47 17.78 13.88 -50.04
CA THR A 47 16.85 14.33 -51.04
C THR A 47 15.59 13.47 -50.89
N VAL A 48 14.56 14.06 -50.27
CA VAL A 48 13.18 13.57 -50.26
C VAL A 48 12.96 12.76 -51.53
N GLN A 49 12.63 11.46 -51.43
CA GLN A 49 12.08 10.74 -52.56
C GLN A 49 10.92 11.59 -53.08
N SER A 50 11.19 12.33 -54.12
CA SER A 50 10.15 12.97 -54.92
C SER A 50 9.31 11.81 -55.46
N VAL A 51 8.19 11.55 -54.78
CA VAL A 51 7.08 10.89 -55.45
C VAL A 51 6.84 11.73 -56.70
N SER A 52 7.10 11.13 -57.84
CA SER A 52 6.89 11.72 -59.16
C SER A 52 5.42 12.09 -59.34
N GLY A 53 5.09 13.29 -58.96
CA GLY A 53 3.87 14.02 -59.18
C GLY A 53 4.25 15.49 -59.15
N ASP A 54 4.10 16.16 -60.25
CA ASP A 54 4.32 17.60 -60.45
C ASP A 54 3.66 18.40 -59.31
N ASN A 55 4.41 18.73 -58.27
CA ASN A 55 4.05 19.80 -57.33
C ASN A 55 5.33 20.45 -56.83
N ASN A 56 5.62 21.62 -57.35
CA ASN A 56 6.55 22.60 -56.83
C ASN A 56 6.00 23.09 -55.47
N ILE A 57 6.26 22.34 -54.39
CA ILE A 57 5.88 22.76 -53.03
C ILE A 57 6.75 23.98 -52.69
N SER A 58 6.16 25.15 -52.60
CA SER A 58 6.88 26.38 -52.26
C SER A 58 7.44 26.26 -50.83
N GLY A 59 8.60 26.88 -50.59
CA GLY A 59 9.17 26.92 -49.23
C GLY A 59 8.20 27.54 -48.20
N ALA A 60 7.24 28.36 -48.66
CA ALA A 60 6.16 28.90 -47.80
C ALA A 60 5.17 27.80 -47.38
N THR A 61 4.82 26.87 -48.25
CA THR A 61 3.91 25.74 -47.97
C THR A 61 4.53 24.76 -46.97
N LEU A 62 5.84 24.51 -47.12
CA LEU A 62 6.58 23.68 -46.16
C LEU A 62 6.62 24.29 -44.74
N LYS A 63 6.83 25.63 -44.65
CA LYS A 63 6.80 26.34 -43.37
C LYS A 63 5.41 26.26 -42.70
N LYS A 64 4.33 26.44 -43.48
CA LYS A 64 2.97 26.32 -42.96
C LYS A 64 2.64 24.89 -42.52
N GLN A 65 3.09 23.87 -43.26
CA GLN A 65 2.94 22.48 -42.87
C GLN A 65 3.67 22.18 -41.53
N ALA A 66 4.89 22.69 -41.37
CA ALA A 66 5.62 22.57 -40.10
C ALA A 66 4.90 23.31 -38.95
N ALA A 67 4.34 24.49 -39.19
CA ALA A 67 3.54 25.26 -38.25
C ALA A 67 2.29 24.49 -37.79
N VAL A 68 1.62 23.79 -38.70
CA VAL A 68 0.47 22.93 -38.37
C VAL A 68 0.88 21.75 -37.49
N ILE A 69 2.03 21.12 -37.73
CA ILE A 69 2.55 20.04 -36.89
C ILE A 69 2.86 20.56 -35.46
N GLN A 70 3.49 21.74 -35.36
CA GLN A 70 3.75 22.35 -34.04
C GLN A 70 2.45 22.73 -33.32
N LEU A 71 1.44 23.19 -34.02
CA LEU A 71 0.12 23.48 -33.46
C LEU A 71 -0.55 22.20 -32.90
N ILE A 72 -0.50 21.08 -33.63
CA ILE A 72 -1.02 19.78 -33.15
C ILE A 72 -0.28 19.38 -31.85
N ASN A 73 1.04 19.47 -31.84
CA ASN A 73 1.84 19.15 -30.66
C ASN A 73 1.52 20.07 -29.47
N ALA A 74 1.28 21.36 -29.72
CA ALA A 74 0.84 22.28 -28.66
C ALA A 74 -0.51 21.86 -28.08
N TRP A 75 -1.47 21.45 -28.89
CA TRP A 75 -2.74 20.93 -28.39
C TRP A 75 -2.59 19.65 -27.57
N ARG A 76 -1.77 18.71 -28.02
CA ARG A 76 -1.48 17.45 -27.29
C ARG A 76 -0.80 17.66 -25.94
N THR A 77 -0.02 18.73 -25.80
CA THR A 77 0.72 19.04 -24.57
C THR A 77 0.06 20.06 -23.66
N GLN A 78 -0.73 20.99 -24.20
CA GLN A 78 -1.29 22.13 -23.47
C GLN A 78 -2.82 22.27 -23.61
N GLY A 79 -3.49 21.44 -24.39
CA GLY A 79 -4.94 21.51 -24.60
C GLY A 79 -5.73 21.41 -23.30
N HIS A 80 -5.26 20.61 -22.36
CA HIS A 80 -5.86 20.47 -21.05
C HIS A 80 -6.00 21.79 -20.25
N LEU A 81 -5.16 22.80 -20.55
CA LEU A 81 -5.23 24.12 -19.93
C LEU A 81 -6.46 24.93 -20.36
N ARG A 82 -7.01 24.61 -21.53
CA ARG A 82 -8.17 25.28 -22.12
C ARG A 82 -9.48 24.51 -21.94
N ALA A 83 -9.43 23.32 -21.33
CA ALA A 83 -10.61 22.48 -21.13
C ALA A 83 -11.60 23.06 -20.11
N LYS A 84 -12.89 22.77 -20.31
CA LYS A 84 -14.01 23.23 -19.48
C LYS A 84 -14.29 22.23 -18.37
N LEU A 85 -13.38 22.14 -17.40
CA LEU A 85 -13.41 21.12 -16.37
C LEU A 85 -14.23 21.50 -15.13
N ASP A 86 -14.26 22.80 -14.75
CA ASP A 86 -14.93 23.25 -13.53
C ASP A 86 -16.46 23.40 -13.72
N PRO A 87 -17.32 22.57 -13.08
CA PRO A 87 -18.77 22.67 -13.19
C PRO A 87 -19.34 23.97 -12.63
N LEU A 88 -18.63 24.63 -11.70
CA LEU A 88 -19.06 25.91 -11.10
C LEU A 88 -18.59 27.12 -11.92
N GLY A 89 -17.65 26.94 -12.87
CA GLY A 89 -17.09 28.02 -13.70
C GLY A 89 -16.24 29.04 -12.91
N LEU A 90 -15.79 28.70 -11.71
CA LEU A 90 -14.95 29.57 -10.89
C LEU A 90 -13.50 29.64 -11.38
N ASN A 91 -13.07 28.55 -12.04
CA ASN A 91 -11.76 28.42 -12.66
C ASN A 91 -11.92 28.39 -14.18
N PRO A 92 -11.95 29.55 -14.85
CA PRO A 92 -12.14 29.59 -16.30
C PRO A 92 -10.93 28.99 -17.02
N PRO A 93 -11.14 28.46 -18.25
CA PRO A 93 -10.07 28.02 -19.11
C PRO A 93 -8.97 29.07 -19.28
N ALA A 94 -7.70 28.62 -19.28
CA ALA A 94 -6.57 29.54 -19.46
C ALA A 94 -6.50 30.05 -20.88
N ASP A 95 -5.99 31.28 -21.02
CA ASP A 95 -5.56 31.80 -22.34
C ASP A 95 -4.17 31.21 -22.65
N VAL A 96 -4.09 30.42 -23.73
CA VAL A 96 -2.88 29.68 -24.13
C VAL A 96 -2.54 30.06 -25.57
N PRO A 97 -1.66 31.06 -25.81
CA PRO A 97 -1.37 31.57 -27.13
C PRO A 97 -0.88 30.51 -28.13
N SER A 98 -0.13 29.53 -27.68
CA SER A 98 0.39 28.42 -28.51
C SER A 98 -0.70 27.51 -29.10
N LEU A 99 -1.93 27.58 -28.62
CA LEU A 99 -3.08 26.85 -29.18
C LEU A 99 -3.76 27.61 -30.32
N LEU A 100 -3.32 28.83 -30.57
CA LEU A 100 -3.88 29.68 -31.63
C LEU A 100 -3.03 29.60 -32.90
N PRO A 101 -3.63 29.46 -34.09
CA PRO A 101 -2.90 29.41 -35.37
C PRO A 101 -1.96 30.58 -35.58
N GLY A 102 -2.40 31.82 -35.21
CA GLY A 102 -1.61 33.05 -35.37
C GLY A 102 -0.27 33.04 -34.63
N PHE A 103 -0.14 32.32 -33.54
CA PHE A 103 1.13 32.14 -32.81
C PHE A 103 2.20 31.45 -33.67
N TRP A 104 1.77 30.55 -34.53
CA TRP A 104 2.63 29.78 -35.44
C TRP A 104 2.75 30.43 -36.83
N GLY A 105 2.24 31.66 -36.99
CA GLY A 105 2.29 32.39 -38.27
C GLY A 105 1.30 31.90 -39.32
N LEU A 106 0.24 31.18 -38.89
CA LEU A 106 -0.88 30.81 -39.77
C LEU A 106 -1.96 31.89 -39.73
N SER A 107 -2.43 32.33 -40.91
CA SER A 107 -3.41 33.40 -41.08
C SER A 107 -4.84 32.82 -41.19
N GLU A 108 -5.84 33.71 -41.20
CA GLU A 108 -7.23 33.32 -41.48
C GLU A 108 -7.43 32.73 -42.88
N GLU A 109 -6.62 33.12 -43.84
CA GLU A 109 -6.64 32.56 -45.21
C GLU A 109 -6.24 31.08 -45.19
N ASP A 110 -5.39 30.67 -44.25
CA ASP A 110 -4.93 29.29 -44.11
C ASP A 110 -5.99 28.35 -43.51
N LEU A 111 -7.06 28.89 -42.91
CA LEU A 111 -8.12 28.09 -42.30
C LEU A 111 -8.82 27.15 -43.26
N LEU A 112 -8.91 27.56 -44.55
CA LEU A 112 -9.53 26.78 -45.62
C LEU A 112 -8.51 25.92 -46.38
N GLN A 113 -7.21 26.13 -46.18
CA GLN A 113 -6.16 25.36 -46.78
C GLN A 113 -6.08 23.95 -46.20
N GLU A 114 -5.92 22.96 -47.08
CA GLU A 114 -5.68 21.56 -46.68
C GLU A 114 -4.22 21.34 -46.32
N PHE A 115 -4.03 20.62 -45.22
CA PHE A 115 -2.74 20.20 -44.71
C PHE A 115 -2.70 18.70 -44.51
N SER A 116 -1.52 18.10 -44.65
CA SER A 116 -1.30 16.70 -44.28
C SER A 116 -1.18 16.59 -42.76
N VAL A 117 -2.11 15.91 -42.15
CA VAL A 117 -2.18 15.81 -40.69
C VAL A 117 -2.28 14.34 -40.25
N THR A 118 -1.56 14.03 -39.17
CA THR A 118 -1.75 12.75 -38.47
C THR A 118 -2.61 13.01 -37.22
N PHE A 119 -3.85 12.51 -37.28
CA PHE A 119 -4.81 12.63 -36.21
C PHE A 119 -5.25 11.19 -35.82
N GLY A 120 -5.02 10.82 -34.58
CA GLY A 120 -5.14 9.43 -34.14
C GLY A 120 -4.17 8.50 -34.87
N ALA A 121 -4.71 7.41 -35.44
CA ALA A 121 -3.94 6.41 -36.16
C ALA A 121 -3.79 6.68 -37.68
N HIS A 122 -4.39 7.76 -38.19
CA HIS A 122 -4.52 7.99 -39.60
C HIS A 122 -3.90 9.32 -40.06
N THR A 123 -3.18 9.27 -41.18
CA THR A 123 -2.72 10.47 -41.87
C THR A 123 -3.70 10.79 -42.99
N THR A 124 -4.20 12.01 -43.02
CA THR A 124 -5.19 12.48 -44.01
C THR A 124 -4.92 13.94 -44.39
N GLN A 125 -5.52 14.37 -45.49
CA GLN A 125 -5.59 15.78 -45.87
C GLN A 125 -6.88 16.37 -45.34
N MET A 126 -6.78 17.47 -44.61
CA MET A 126 -7.97 18.21 -44.15
C MET A 126 -7.73 19.70 -44.00
N PRO A 127 -8.79 20.52 -44.12
CA PRO A 127 -8.70 21.96 -43.86
C PRO A 127 -8.29 22.25 -42.41
N LEU A 128 -7.44 23.29 -42.23
CA LEU A 128 -6.99 23.71 -40.88
C LEU A 128 -8.16 24.00 -39.93
N LYS A 129 -9.25 24.58 -40.42
CA LYS A 129 -10.46 24.82 -39.60
C LYS A 129 -11.09 23.55 -39.09
N GLN A 130 -11.12 22.48 -39.89
CA GLN A 130 -11.65 21.19 -39.47
C GLN A 130 -10.72 20.56 -38.42
N LEU A 131 -9.40 20.61 -38.62
CA LEU A 131 -8.41 20.16 -37.68
C LEU A 131 -8.56 20.84 -36.30
N LEU A 132 -8.69 22.18 -36.29
CA LEU A 132 -8.87 22.92 -35.04
C LEU A 132 -10.11 22.48 -34.25
N ASN A 133 -11.23 22.26 -34.95
CA ASN A 133 -12.44 21.75 -34.29
C ASN A 133 -12.23 20.35 -33.68
N LEU A 134 -11.53 19.44 -34.39
CA LEU A 134 -11.20 18.11 -33.88
C LEU A 134 -10.25 18.19 -32.70
N LEU A 135 -9.22 19.04 -32.76
CA LEU A 135 -8.28 19.24 -31.63
C LEU A 135 -9.00 19.82 -30.42
N GLU A 136 -9.88 20.81 -30.58
CA GLU A 136 -10.63 21.37 -29.46
C GLU A 136 -11.58 20.32 -28.82
N GLN A 137 -12.25 19.52 -29.65
CA GLN A 137 -13.13 18.45 -29.16
C GLN A 137 -12.35 17.37 -28.42
N ALA A 138 -11.20 16.94 -28.94
CA ALA A 138 -10.40 15.87 -28.35
C ALA A 138 -9.66 16.31 -27.07
N TRP A 139 -9.15 17.56 -27.02
CA TRP A 139 -8.17 17.97 -26.00
C TRP A 139 -8.66 19.07 -25.04
N ALA A 140 -9.77 19.73 -25.30
CA ALA A 140 -10.24 20.89 -24.51
C ALA A 140 -11.78 20.98 -24.37
N SER A 141 -12.46 19.84 -24.39
CA SER A 141 -13.91 19.76 -24.17
C SER A 141 -14.26 19.69 -22.68
N SER A 142 -15.22 18.85 -22.30
CA SER A 142 -15.50 18.44 -20.92
C SER A 142 -14.49 17.40 -20.38
N GLN A 143 -13.57 16.94 -21.22
CA GLN A 143 -12.48 16.02 -20.89
C GLN A 143 -11.17 16.54 -21.46
N ALA A 144 -10.07 16.20 -20.79
CA ALA A 144 -8.72 16.60 -21.17
C ALA A 144 -7.70 15.56 -20.70
N TYR A 145 -6.54 15.55 -21.34
CA TYR A 145 -5.53 14.53 -21.16
C TYR A 145 -4.15 15.14 -20.95
N GLU A 146 -3.39 14.61 -20.00
CA GLU A 146 -1.97 14.93 -19.84
C GLU A 146 -1.14 13.69 -20.18
N LEU A 147 -0.43 13.75 -21.33
CA LEU A 147 0.38 12.65 -21.85
C LEU A 147 1.85 13.05 -22.09
N ALA A 148 2.19 14.34 -21.94
CA ALA A 148 3.52 14.85 -22.28
C ALA A 148 4.66 14.30 -21.40
N HIS A 149 4.33 13.68 -20.26
CA HIS A 149 5.27 13.04 -19.32
C HIS A 149 5.47 11.54 -19.60
N LEU A 150 4.72 10.96 -20.55
CA LEU A 150 4.90 9.58 -20.95
C LEU A 150 6.11 9.42 -21.85
N GLU A 151 6.89 8.35 -21.65
CA GLU A 151 8.13 8.09 -22.38
C GLU A 151 7.95 6.99 -23.45
N ASN A 152 7.05 6.06 -23.22
CA ASN A 152 6.83 4.91 -24.10
C ASN A 152 5.98 5.30 -25.31
N ARG A 153 6.58 5.23 -26.49
CA ARG A 153 5.92 5.60 -27.74
C ARG A 153 4.72 4.71 -28.11
N GLU A 154 4.76 3.45 -27.78
CA GLU A 154 3.63 2.53 -28.00
C GLU A 154 2.42 2.96 -27.18
N GLU A 155 2.64 3.27 -25.90
CA GLU A 155 1.63 3.78 -24.97
C GLU A 155 1.01 5.08 -25.46
N ILE A 156 1.86 6.04 -25.86
CA ILE A 156 1.42 7.33 -26.39
C ILE A 156 0.57 7.14 -27.66
N ASN A 157 1.05 6.38 -28.63
CA ASN A 157 0.33 6.13 -29.88
C ASN A 157 -1.00 5.41 -29.64
N TRP A 158 -1.04 4.47 -28.70
CA TRP A 158 -2.25 3.78 -28.30
C TRP A 158 -3.30 4.76 -27.74
N LEU A 159 -2.91 5.68 -26.86
CA LEU A 159 -3.78 6.70 -26.30
C LEU A 159 -4.24 7.68 -27.39
N LEU A 160 -3.31 8.21 -28.22
CA LEU A 160 -3.66 9.12 -29.31
C LEU A 160 -4.68 8.50 -30.26
N SER A 161 -4.56 7.21 -30.60
CA SER A 161 -5.49 6.52 -31.48
C SER A 161 -6.92 6.47 -30.94
N ARG A 162 -7.11 6.56 -29.63
CA ARG A 162 -8.42 6.54 -28.96
C ARG A 162 -8.95 7.94 -28.68
N ILE A 163 -8.10 8.82 -28.21
CA ILE A 163 -8.45 10.23 -27.91
C ILE A 163 -8.82 10.98 -29.18
N GLU A 164 -8.03 10.80 -30.24
CA GLU A 164 -8.21 11.48 -31.52
C GLU A 164 -9.07 10.65 -32.51
N SER A 165 -9.88 9.73 -32.02
CA SER A 165 -10.84 8.99 -32.84
C SER A 165 -12.07 9.83 -33.13
N SER A 166 -12.32 10.10 -34.38
CA SER A 166 -13.55 10.78 -34.85
C SER A 166 -14.84 9.92 -34.69
N ASN A 167 -14.68 8.65 -34.34
CA ASN A 167 -15.75 7.65 -34.29
C ASN A 167 -15.91 7.06 -32.86
N ALA A 168 -15.64 7.82 -31.80
CA ALA A 168 -16.00 7.34 -30.47
C ALA A 168 -17.51 7.03 -30.44
N PRO A 169 -17.91 5.76 -30.19
CA PRO A 169 -19.32 5.40 -30.24
C PRO A 169 -20.08 6.18 -29.16
N GLN A 170 -21.09 6.91 -29.57
CA GLN A 170 -22.01 7.50 -28.60
C GLN A 170 -22.77 6.37 -27.91
N ALA A 171 -22.96 6.50 -26.58
CA ALA A 171 -23.75 5.54 -25.81
C ALA A 171 -25.16 5.42 -26.40
N ASP A 172 -25.66 4.20 -26.52
CA ASP A 172 -27.02 3.95 -26.97
C ASP A 172 -28.06 4.45 -25.93
N ALA A 173 -29.33 4.51 -26.34
CA ALA A 173 -30.41 5.00 -25.48
C ALA A 173 -30.53 4.23 -24.16
N GLN A 174 -30.37 2.91 -24.21
CA GLN A 174 -30.46 2.05 -23.02
C GLN A 174 -29.34 2.31 -22.03
N THR A 175 -28.11 2.47 -22.52
CA THR A 175 -26.94 2.84 -21.72
C THR A 175 -27.12 4.20 -21.08
N CYS A 176 -27.59 5.21 -21.83
CA CYS A 176 -27.85 6.54 -21.28
C CYS A 176 -28.91 6.53 -20.17
N ILE A 177 -29.98 5.77 -20.34
CA ILE A 177 -31.05 5.61 -19.33
C ILE A 177 -30.49 4.89 -18.08
N ALA A 178 -29.67 3.85 -18.25
CA ALA A 178 -29.06 3.14 -17.13
C ALA A 178 -28.08 4.04 -16.33
N ARG A 179 -27.32 4.92 -17.02
CA ARG A 179 -26.49 5.95 -16.36
C ARG A 179 -27.34 6.92 -15.54
N PHE A 180 -28.49 7.35 -16.13
CA PHE A 180 -29.44 8.21 -15.41
C PHE A 180 -30.01 7.53 -14.18
N GLU A 181 -30.42 6.25 -14.27
CA GLU A 181 -30.91 5.48 -13.12
C GLU A 181 -29.90 5.45 -11.95
N LYS A 182 -28.62 5.21 -12.25
CA LYS A 182 -27.56 5.21 -11.24
C LYS A 182 -27.32 6.59 -10.64
N LEU A 183 -27.31 7.63 -11.45
CA LEU A 183 -27.15 9.02 -11.02
C LEU A 183 -28.34 9.47 -10.14
N MET A 184 -29.56 9.17 -10.57
CA MET A 184 -30.81 9.45 -9.85
C MET A 184 -30.85 8.73 -8.49
N ALA A 185 -30.47 7.45 -8.47
CA ALA A 185 -30.39 6.69 -7.22
C ALA A 185 -29.36 7.30 -6.25
N ALA A 186 -28.19 7.75 -6.77
CA ALA A 186 -27.16 8.39 -5.96
C ALA A 186 -27.67 9.68 -5.30
N GLU A 187 -28.24 10.60 -6.08
CA GLU A 187 -28.75 11.88 -5.56
C GLU A 187 -29.95 11.68 -4.63
N THR A 188 -30.86 10.78 -4.99
CA THR A 188 -32.10 10.53 -4.19
C THR A 188 -31.73 9.93 -2.81
N LEU A 189 -30.74 9.01 -2.74
CA LEU A 189 -30.25 8.47 -1.46
C LEU A 189 -29.68 9.58 -0.57
N GLU A 190 -28.83 10.46 -1.13
CA GLU A 190 -28.24 11.56 -0.35
C GLU A 190 -29.30 12.51 0.19
N ARG A 191 -30.27 12.90 -0.63
CA ARG A 191 -31.41 13.75 -0.22
C ARG A 191 -32.27 13.05 0.83
N TYR A 192 -32.49 11.75 0.69
CA TYR A 192 -33.25 10.95 1.65
C TYR A 192 -32.56 10.95 3.02
N LEU A 193 -31.26 10.68 3.05
CA LEU A 193 -30.48 10.68 4.28
C LEU A 193 -30.41 12.09 4.90
N HIS A 194 -30.29 13.14 4.07
CA HIS A 194 -30.28 14.51 4.54
C HIS A 194 -31.56 14.93 5.28
N THR A 195 -32.72 14.53 4.73
CA THR A 195 -34.04 14.88 5.32
C THR A 195 -34.38 14.01 6.52
N ARG A 196 -33.96 12.74 6.52
CA ARG A 196 -34.37 11.78 7.56
C ARG A 196 -33.46 11.77 8.78
N TYR A 197 -32.16 12.00 8.57
CA TYR A 197 -31.11 11.93 9.60
C TYR A 197 -30.38 13.25 9.71
N VAL A 198 -31.13 14.32 10.02
CA VAL A 198 -30.63 15.69 10.08
C VAL A 198 -29.43 15.81 11.03
N GLY A 199 -28.35 16.44 10.58
CA GLY A 199 -27.14 16.70 11.37
C GLY A 199 -26.25 15.49 11.66
N GLN A 200 -26.65 14.26 11.26
CA GLN A 200 -25.78 13.10 11.40
C GLN A 200 -24.73 13.08 10.29
N LYS A 201 -23.46 12.83 10.67
CA LYS A 201 -22.35 12.73 9.73
C LYS A 201 -22.54 11.57 8.78
N ARG A 202 -22.49 11.87 7.47
CA ARG A 202 -22.56 10.91 6.38
C ARG A 202 -21.54 11.16 5.26
N PHE A 203 -20.94 12.36 5.25
CA PHE A 203 -20.00 12.83 4.21
C PHE A 203 -20.58 12.68 2.80
N SER A 204 -21.58 13.49 2.53
CA SER A 204 -22.39 13.46 1.29
C SER A 204 -21.55 13.49 0.03
N LEU A 205 -21.98 12.70 -0.98
CA LEU A 205 -21.42 12.71 -2.34
C LEU A 205 -21.98 13.84 -3.21
N GLU A 206 -22.99 14.59 -2.73
CA GLU A 206 -23.69 15.60 -3.53
C GLU A 206 -22.72 16.61 -4.16
N GLY A 207 -22.82 16.78 -5.47
CA GLY A 207 -21.91 17.50 -6.35
C GLY A 207 -20.91 16.62 -7.09
N GLY A 208 -20.74 15.35 -6.67
CA GLY A 208 -19.86 14.34 -7.29
C GLY A 208 -20.59 13.03 -7.61
N GLU A 209 -21.92 13.07 -7.75
CA GLU A 209 -22.77 11.87 -7.92
C GLU A 209 -22.45 11.06 -9.18
N SER A 210 -21.85 11.68 -10.20
CA SER A 210 -21.36 11.00 -11.42
C SER A 210 -20.34 9.90 -11.15
N ALA A 211 -19.71 9.90 -9.97
CA ALA A 211 -18.85 8.80 -9.54
C ALA A 211 -19.58 7.44 -9.44
N ILE A 212 -20.92 7.43 -9.19
CA ILE A 212 -21.67 6.17 -9.11
C ILE A 212 -21.91 5.53 -10.49
N PRO A 213 -22.45 6.21 -11.52
CA PRO A 213 -22.47 5.65 -12.87
C PRO A 213 -21.08 5.36 -13.45
N ALA A 214 -20.03 6.12 -13.06
CA ALA A 214 -18.66 5.83 -13.41
C ALA A 214 -18.20 4.46 -12.87
N LEU A 215 -18.39 4.20 -11.58
CA LEU A 215 -18.04 2.92 -10.94
C LEU A 215 -18.88 1.75 -11.46
N ASP A 216 -20.15 1.97 -11.79
CA ASP A 216 -21.01 0.96 -12.43
C ASP A 216 -20.48 0.59 -13.82
N THR A 217 -20.10 1.60 -14.63
CA THR A 217 -19.46 1.40 -15.94
C THR A 217 -18.15 0.62 -15.83
N LEU A 218 -17.30 1.02 -14.89
CA LEU A 218 -16.03 0.36 -14.59
C LEU A 218 -16.25 -1.12 -14.22
N THR A 219 -17.21 -1.41 -13.33
CA THR A 219 -17.56 -2.77 -12.90
C THR A 219 -17.95 -3.66 -14.08
N LYS A 220 -18.84 -3.16 -14.95
CA LYS A 220 -19.30 -3.88 -16.16
C LYS A 220 -18.15 -4.11 -17.15
N ARG A 221 -17.32 -3.09 -17.38
CA ARG A 221 -16.19 -3.16 -18.32
C ARG A 221 -15.11 -4.12 -17.85
N LEU A 222 -14.69 -4.04 -16.59
CA LEU A 222 -13.73 -4.96 -15.99
C LEU A 222 -14.19 -6.42 -16.10
N ARG A 223 -15.46 -6.69 -15.79
CA ARG A 223 -16.00 -8.05 -15.93
C ARG A 223 -16.01 -8.53 -17.37
N ALA A 224 -16.35 -7.67 -18.31
CA ALA A 224 -16.30 -7.99 -19.75
C ALA A 224 -14.87 -8.31 -20.25
N GLN A 225 -13.85 -7.75 -19.62
CA GLN A 225 -12.43 -8.07 -19.84
C GLN A 225 -11.95 -9.33 -19.10
N GLY A 226 -12.83 -10.03 -18.38
CA GLY A 226 -12.51 -11.27 -17.69
C GLY A 226 -12.00 -11.10 -16.26
N VAL A 227 -12.04 -9.89 -15.68
CA VAL A 227 -11.76 -9.66 -14.26
C VAL A 227 -12.79 -10.37 -13.40
N GLU A 228 -12.36 -10.99 -12.32
CA GLU A 228 -13.20 -11.78 -11.40
C GLU A 228 -13.35 -11.12 -10.03
N GLU A 229 -12.37 -10.33 -9.61
CA GLU A 229 -12.41 -9.57 -8.37
C GLU A 229 -11.96 -8.12 -8.56
N MET A 230 -12.65 -7.21 -7.85
CA MET A 230 -12.27 -5.81 -7.71
C MET A 230 -12.18 -5.45 -6.23
N VAL A 231 -11.08 -4.85 -5.81
CA VAL A 231 -10.91 -4.37 -4.42
C VAL A 231 -10.84 -2.85 -4.43
N ILE A 232 -11.73 -2.22 -3.68
CA ILE A 232 -11.87 -0.76 -3.62
C ILE A 232 -11.29 -0.24 -2.30
N GLY A 233 -10.40 0.76 -2.40
CA GLY A 233 -9.98 1.62 -1.30
C GLY A 233 -10.57 3.01 -1.48
N MET A 234 -11.20 3.57 -0.44
CA MET A 234 -11.73 4.93 -0.51
C MET A 234 -11.86 5.57 0.86
N ALA A 235 -11.82 6.90 0.88
CA ALA A 235 -12.15 7.70 2.05
C ALA A 235 -13.67 7.65 2.37
N HIS A 236 -14.10 8.44 3.33
CA HIS A 236 -15.48 8.47 3.83
C HIS A 236 -16.49 9.14 2.88
N ARG A 237 -16.07 10.13 2.04
CA ARG A 237 -17.00 10.86 1.15
C ARG A 237 -17.56 9.96 0.05
N GLY A 238 -18.91 9.90 -0.01
CA GLY A 238 -19.62 9.04 -0.96
C GLY A 238 -19.64 7.56 -0.60
N ARG A 239 -18.99 7.14 0.49
CA ARG A 239 -18.88 5.72 0.86
C ARG A 239 -20.24 5.06 1.09
N LEU A 240 -21.18 5.74 1.77
CA LEU A 240 -22.53 5.21 1.99
C LEU A 240 -23.28 5.00 0.68
N ASN A 241 -23.05 5.87 -0.29
CA ASN A 241 -23.62 5.75 -1.63
C ASN A 241 -23.02 4.57 -2.40
N VAL A 242 -21.70 4.38 -2.35
CA VAL A 242 -21.02 3.19 -2.92
C VAL A 242 -21.56 1.91 -2.28
N LEU A 243 -21.74 1.87 -0.95
CA LEU A 243 -22.29 0.70 -0.25
C LEU A 243 -23.68 0.32 -0.77
N VAL A 244 -24.60 1.30 -0.94
CA VAL A 244 -25.98 1.03 -1.34
C VAL A 244 -26.11 0.86 -2.86
N ASN A 245 -25.65 1.83 -3.65
CA ASN A 245 -25.94 1.92 -5.09
C ASN A 245 -24.94 1.20 -6.00
N LEU A 246 -23.76 0.82 -5.50
CA LEU A 246 -22.83 -0.04 -6.22
C LEU A 246 -22.82 -1.46 -5.63
N LEU A 247 -22.59 -1.59 -4.32
CA LEU A 247 -22.39 -2.89 -3.66
C LEU A 247 -23.70 -3.58 -3.23
N ASN A 248 -24.84 -2.96 -3.46
CA ASN A 248 -26.18 -3.48 -3.12
C ASN A 248 -26.36 -3.81 -1.62
N LYS A 249 -25.67 -3.06 -0.73
CA LYS A 249 -25.94 -3.14 0.71
C LYS A 249 -27.39 -2.77 0.97
N ASP A 250 -28.10 -3.59 1.73
CA ASP A 250 -29.50 -3.33 2.08
C ASP A 250 -29.65 -1.99 2.83
N PRO A 251 -30.42 -1.02 2.32
CA PRO A 251 -30.66 0.24 3.01
C PRO A 251 -31.21 0.08 4.43
N ALA A 252 -31.98 -1.00 4.71
CA ALA A 252 -32.48 -1.29 6.05
C ALA A 252 -31.33 -1.46 7.07
N GLN A 253 -30.22 -2.08 6.66
CA GLN A 253 -29.02 -2.19 7.50
C GLN A 253 -28.38 -0.82 7.75
N LEU A 254 -28.25 -0.01 6.70
CA LEU A 254 -27.70 1.35 6.82
C LEU A 254 -28.56 2.22 7.75
N PHE A 255 -29.88 2.15 7.63
CA PHE A 255 -30.81 2.89 8.49
C PHE A 255 -30.71 2.44 9.95
N ALA A 256 -30.59 1.14 10.19
CA ALA A 256 -30.37 0.60 11.54
C ALA A 256 -29.05 1.11 12.17
N GLU A 257 -27.99 1.27 11.36
CA GLU A 257 -26.72 1.89 11.79
C GLU A 257 -26.91 3.38 12.16
N PHE A 258 -27.71 4.13 11.39
CA PHE A 258 -28.06 5.53 11.72
C PHE A 258 -28.85 5.64 13.01
N GLU A 259 -29.72 4.67 13.29
CA GLU A 259 -30.60 4.62 14.46
C GLU A 259 -29.94 3.99 15.70
N GLY A 260 -28.69 3.51 15.57
CA GLY A 260 -27.98 2.85 16.66
C GLY A 260 -28.59 1.52 17.11
N LYS A 261 -29.36 0.88 16.23
CA LYS A 261 -30.05 -0.39 16.49
C LYS A 261 -29.21 -1.63 16.17
N GLN A 262 -28.09 -1.47 15.49
CA GLN A 262 -27.26 -2.59 15.04
C GLN A 262 -26.00 -2.68 15.91
N THR A 263 -25.77 -3.86 16.51
CA THR A 263 -24.49 -4.28 17.05
C THR A 263 -23.79 -5.13 16.00
N ILE A 264 -22.64 -4.69 15.51
CA ILE A 264 -21.83 -5.44 14.54
C ILE A 264 -20.66 -6.05 15.31
N GLY A 265 -20.56 -7.39 15.33
CA GLY A 265 -19.44 -8.12 15.89
C GLY A 265 -19.39 -8.17 17.42
N SER A 266 -18.29 -8.75 17.94
CA SER A 266 -18.02 -8.91 19.37
C SER A 266 -17.17 -7.78 19.96
N GLY A 267 -16.58 -6.92 19.11
CA GLY A 267 -15.65 -5.86 19.49
C GLY A 267 -16.31 -4.50 19.74
N SER A 268 -15.49 -3.45 19.77
CA SER A 268 -15.93 -2.07 20.00
C SER A 268 -16.72 -1.48 18.80
N GLY A 269 -16.55 -2.07 17.61
CA GLY A 269 -17.13 -1.55 16.35
C GLY A 269 -16.50 -0.23 15.88
N ASP A 270 -17.03 0.30 14.78
CA ASP A 270 -16.60 1.57 14.21
C ASP A 270 -17.81 2.33 13.61
N VAL A 271 -17.60 3.58 13.21
CA VAL A 271 -18.63 4.40 12.59
C VAL A 271 -19.01 3.89 11.19
N LYS A 272 -20.26 4.08 10.80
CA LYS A 272 -20.83 3.56 9.56
C LYS A 272 -20.06 3.91 8.27
N TYR A 273 -19.45 5.07 8.22
CA TYR A 273 -18.67 5.54 7.05
C TYR A 273 -17.22 5.03 7.03
N HIS A 274 -16.82 4.15 7.95
CA HIS A 274 -15.57 3.41 7.91
C HIS A 274 -15.74 1.93 7.52
N MET A 275 -16.98 1.45 7.55
CA MET A 275 -17.27 0.02 7.37
C MET A 275 -16.95 -0.44 5.95
N GLY A 276 -16.33 -1.61 5.87
CA GLY A 276 -16.12 -2.36 4.64
C GLY A 276 -17.33 -3.21 4.28
N TYR A 277 -17.34 -3.71 3.05
CA TYR A 277 -18.39 -4.59 2.55
C TYR A 277 -17.90 -5.40 1.36
N SER A 278 -18.47 -6.57 1.11
CA SER A 278 -18.25 -7.30 -0.13
C SER A 278 -19.55 -7.87 -0.70
N SER A 279 -19.60 -7.91 -2.02
CA SER A 279 -20.78 -8.36 -2.76
C SER A 279 -20.36 -9.01 -4.08
N ASN A 280 -21.18 -9.95 -4.56
CA ASN A 280 -21.08 -10.47 -5.91
C ASN A 280 -22.07 -9.70 -6.79
N LEU A 281 -21.55 -8.90 -7.70
CA LEU A 281 -22.37 -8.06 -8.59
C LEU A 281 -22.62 -8.78 -9.91
N GLU A 282 -23.90 -8.95 -10.25
CA GLU A 282 -24.27 -9.50 -11.53
C GLU A 282 -24.14 -8.45 -12.64
N THR A 283 -23.42 -8.79 -13.70
CA THR A 283 -23.21 -7.97 -14.90
C THR A 283 -23.64 -8.73 -16.15
N PRO A 284 -23.82 -8.08 -17.29
CA PRO A 284 -24.13 -8.78 -18.55
C PRO A 284 -23.06 -9.83 -18.95
N ALA A 285 -21.81 -9.67 -18.48
CA ALA A 285 -20.69 -10.59 -18.74
C ALA A 285 -20.48 -11.63 -17.62
N GLY A 286 -21.38 -11.69 -16.63
CA GLY A 286 -21.33 -12.61 -15.49
C GLY A 286 -21.06 -11.91 -14.17
N SER A 287 -20.88 -12.69 -13.10
CA SER A 287 -20.68 -12.19 -11.74
C SER A 287 -19.28 -11.64 -11.53
N LEU A 288 -19.15 -10.48 -10.87
CA LEU A 288 -17.90 -9.88 -10.39
C LEU A 288 -17.94 -9.77 -8.87
N HIS A 289 -16.94 -10.31 -8.19
CA HIS A 289 -16.77 -10.08 -6.76
C HIS A 289 -16.18 -8.70 -6.50
N VAL A 290 -16.84 -7.88 -5.70
CA VAL A 290 -16.34 -6.55 -5.32
C VAL A 290 -16.23 -6.45 -3.81
N ALA A 291 -15.04 -6.05 -3.34
CA ALA A 291 -14.75 -5.83 -1.93
C ALA A 291 -14.36 -4.36 -1.69
N LEU A 292 -15.07 -3.69 -0.81
CA LEU A 292 -14.71 -2.37 -0.28
C LEU A 292 -13.96 -2.55 1.04
N ALA A 293 -12.71 -2.12 1.09
CA ALA A 293 -11.88 -2.22 2.28
C ALA A 293 -12.42 -1.36 3.44
N TYR A 294 -12.20 -1.79 4.68
CA TYR A 294 -12.39 -0.95 5.86
C TYR A 294 -11.39 0.21 5.85
N ASN A 295 -11.77 1.34 6.43
CA ASN A 295 -10.98 2.56 6.34
C ASN A 295 -11.09 3.36 7.65
N PRO A 296 -9.97 3.83 8.23
CA PRO A 296 -10.02 4.80 9.33
C PRO A 296 -10.26 6.23 8.82
N SER A 297 -10.36 7.19 9.71
CA SER A 297 -10.41 8.63 9.36
C SER A 297 -9.07 9.18 8.83
N HIS A 298 -7.98 8.44 8.99
CA HIS A 298 -6.67 8.80 8.45
C HIS A 298 -6.66 8.55 6.94
N LEU A 299 -6.71 9.65 6.19
CA LEU A 299 -6.87 9.61 4.74
C LEU A 299 -5.67 8.93 4.06
N GLU A 300 -5.93 8.21 2.95
CA GLU A 300 -4.98 7.58 2.04
C GLU A 300 -4.20 6.37 2.58
N ILE A 301 -4.13 6.15 3.89
CA ILE A 301 -3.41 4.99 4.46
C ILE A 301 -4.05 3.64 4.06
N VAL A 302 -5.30 3.63 3.64
CA VAL A 302 -5.98 2.45 3.10
C VAL A 302 -5.42 2.02 1.74
N ASN A 303 -4.76 2.92 1.00
CA ASN A 303 -4.28 2.65 -0.36
C ASN A 303 -3.28 1.49 -0.40
N PRO A 304 -2.15 1.53 0.32
CA PRO A 304 -1.24 0.39 0.35
C PRO A 304 -1.87 -0.87 0.98
N VAL A 305 -2.80 -0.74 1.93
CA VAL A 305 -3.58 -1.89 2.45
C VAL A 305 -4.33 -2.59 1.33
N VAL A 306 -5.01 -1.84 0.48
CA VAL A 306 -5.74 -2.40 -0.69
C VAL A 306 -4.79 -3.05 -1.68
N LEU A 307 -3.64 -2.41 -1.98
CA LEU A 307 -2.64 -3.02 -2.87
C LEU A 307 -2.13 -4.36 -2.31
N GLY A 308 -1.89 -4.44 -1.01
CA GLY A 308 -1.54 -5.70 -0.34
C GLY A 308 -2.63 -6.77 -0.47
N GLN A 309 -3.89 -6.39 -0.28
CA GLN A 309 -5.05 -7.29 -0.47
C GLN A 309 -5.16 -7.78 -1.93
N VAL A 310 -4.98 -6.88 -2.90
CA VAL A 310 -4.98 -7.22 -4.33
C VAL A 310 -3.87 -8.19 -4.65
N ARG A 311 -2.63 -7.90 -4.22
CA ARG A 311 -1.46 -8.75 -4.46
C ARG A 311 -1.65 -10.17 -3.93
N ALA A 312 -2.11 -10.33 -2.69
CA ALA A 312 -2.37 -11.64 -2.10
C ALA A 312 -3.45 -12.43 -2.87
N ARG A 313 -4.47 -11.75 -3.37
CA ARG A 313 -5.54 -12.36 -4.18
C ARG A 313 -5.05 -12.76 -5.58
N GLN A 314 -4.15 -11.96 -6.16
CA GLN A 314 -3.51 -12.26 -7.44
C GLN A 314 -2.61 -13.49 -7.32
N GLU A 315 -1.74 -13.56 -6.33
CA GLU A 315 -0.84 -14.70 -6.11
C GLU A 315 -1.59 -16.01 -5.88
N ARG A 316 -2.75 -15.97 -5.23
CA ARG A 316 -3.62 -17.15 -5.05
C ARG A 316 -4.14 -17.71 -6.39
N ARG A 317 -4.20 -16.89 -7.45
CA ARG A 317 -4.63 -17.29 -8.80
C ARG A 317 -3.48 -17.70 -9.71
N GLY A 318 -2.24 -17.53 -9.28
CA GLY A 318 -1.06 -17.85 -10.09
C GLY A 318 -0.83 -16.84 -11.23
N GLU A 319 -0.37 -17.30 -12.37
CA GLU A 319 0.09 -16.47 -13.49
C GLU A 319 -0.97 -15.50 -14.03
N ASP A 320 -2.23 -15.88 -14.05
CA ASP A 320 -3.33 -15.04 -14.52
C ASP A 320 -3.81 -14.01 -13.49
N GLY A 321 -3.25 -14.01 -12.29
CA GLY A 321 -3.76 -13.23 -11.15
C GLY A 321 -3.92 -11.74 -11.44
N GLN A 322 -2.96 -11.13 -12.12
CA GLN A 322 -3.02 -9.70 -12.48
C GLN A 322 -4.13 -9.37 -13.48
N ALA A 323 -4.51 -10.32 -14.33
CA ALA A 323 -5.63 -10.17 -15.24
C ALA A 323 -6.98 -10.33 -14.52
N LYS A 324 -7.02 -11.10 -13.41
CA LYS A 324 -8.25 -11.51 -12.73
C LYS A 324 -8.63 -10.63 -11.52
N VAL A 325 -7.67 -9.93 -10.92
CA VAL A 325 -7.90 -9.10 -9.73
C VAL A 325 -7.39 -7.68 -9.95
N VAL A 326 -8.24 -6.68 -9.70
CA VAL A 326 -7.95 -5.26 -9.94
C VAL A 326 -8.15 -4.43 -8.67
N GLY A 327 -7.19 -3.53 -8.41
CA GLY A 327 -7.30 -2.50 -7.39
C GLY A 327 -7.92 -1.21 -7.95
N VAL A 328 -8.82 -0.61 -7.18
CA VAL A 328 -9.42 0.70 -7.46
C VAL A 328 -9.25 1.58 -6.24
N LEU A 329 -8.59 2.72 -6.39
CA LEU A 329 -8.36 3.68 -5.31
C LEU A 329 -9.11 4.97 -5.60
N ILE A 330 -9.96 5.40 -4.66
CA ILE A 330 -10.78 6.62 -4.79
C ILE A 330 -10.29 7.65 -3.80
N HIS A 331 -9.76 8.74 -4.32
CA HIS A 331 -9.08 9.81 -3.60
C HIS A 331 -9.92 11.08 -3.48
N GLY A 332 -9.67 11.89 -2.46
CA GLY A 332 -10.01 13.31 -2.48
C GLY A 332 -8.82 14.11 -3.02
N ASP A 333 -9.08 15.21 -3.73
CA ASP A 333 -8.06 16.05 -4.38
C ASP A 333 -6.96 16.55 -3.43
N SER A 334 -7.36 17.09 -2.29
CA SER A 334 -6.41 17.60 -1.29
C SER A 334 -5.61 16.50 -0.60
N ALA A 335 -6.23 15.33 -0.36
CA ALA A 335 -5.56 14.20 0.25
C ALA A 335 -4.55 13.56 -0.71
N LEU A 336 -4.90 13.41 -1.99
CA LEU A 336 -4.00 12.87 -3.01
C LEU A 336 -2.71 13.70 -3.13
N GLY A 337 -2.84 15.01 -3.24
CA GLY A 337 -1.69 15.91 -3.41
C GLY A 337 -0.91 16.20 -2.12
N GLY A 338 -1.51 15.94 -0.94
CA GLY A 338 -0.95 16.38 0.34
C GLY A 338 -0.33 15.29 1.21
N LEU A 339 -0.72 14.02 1.04
CA LEU A 339 -0.29 12.92 1.91
C LEU A 339 0.84 12.10 1.30
N GLY A 340 1.99 12.03 1.99
CA GLY A 340 3.22 11.38 1.51
C GLY A 340 3.07 9.89 1.20
N VAL A 341 2.17 9.18 1.86
CA VAL A 341 1.89 7.75 1.59
C VAL A 341 1.51 7.48 0.14
N ASN A 342 0.90 8.47 -0.54
CA ASN A 342 0.54 8.34 -1.96
C ASN A 342 1.76 8.27 -2.87
N GLN A 343 2.82 9.02 -2.58
CA GLN A 343 4.08 8.94 -3.33
C GLN A 343 4.62 7.51 -3.34
N THR A 344 4.65 6.86 -2.19
CA THR A 344 5.10 5.47 -2.11
C THR A 344 4.10 4.53 -2.76
N THR A 345 2.80 4.74 -2.59
CA THR A 345 1.75 3.92 -3.25
C THR A 345 1.96 3.88 -4.77
N PHE A 346 2.18 5.02 -5.43
CA PHE A 346 2.52 5.06 -6.85
C PHE A 346 3.85 4.37 -7.15
N ASN A 347 4.89 4.61 -6.32
CA ASN A 347 6.21 4.01 -6.53
C ASN A 347 6.19 2.47 -6.45
N LEU A 348 5.26 1.88 -5.69
CA LEU A 348 5.10 0.42 -5.59
C LEU A 348 4.58 -0.22 -6.87
N SER A 349 3.91 0.52 -7.75
CA SER A 349 3.06 0.01 -8.83
C SER A 349 3.74 -0.95 -9.81
N GLN A 350 5.04 -0.78 -10.07
CA GLN A 350 5.82 -1.62 -10.99
C GLN A 350 6.97 -2.37 -10.30
N THR A 351 7.07 -2.29 -8.96
CA THR A 351 8.12 -3.00 -8.22
C THR A 351 7.80 -4.50 -8.09
N GLN A 352 8.83 -5.34 -8.13
CA GLN A 352 8.69 -6.80 -8.20
C GLN A 352 7.86 -7.38 -7.03
N GLY A 353 8.09 -6.90 -5.80
CA GLY A 353 7.44 -7.42 -4.59
C GLY A 353 6.01 -6.91 -4.36
N TYR A 354 5.63 -5.81 -5.00
CA TYR A 354 4.44 -5.04 -4.63
C TYR A 354 3.51 -4.70 -5.80
N GLY A 355 3.99 -4.71 -7.03
CA GLY A 355 3.23 -4.38 -8.23
C GLY A 355 1.99 -5.25 -8.40
N THR A 356 0.86 -4.62 -8.76
CA THR A 356 -0.46 -5.27 -8.90
C THR A 356 -0.96 -5.32 -10.33
N GLY A 357 -0.10 -5.04 -11.31
CA GLY A 357 -0.49 -5.02 -12.73
C GLY A 357 -1.47 -3.90 -13.06
N GLY A 358 -1.23 -2.71 -12.52
CA GLY A 358 -1.97 -1.49 -12.74
C GLY A 358 -3.17 -1.31 -11.80
N THR A 359 -3.23 -0.14 -11.19
CA THR A 359 -4.31 0.34 -10.32
C THR A 359 -5.09 1.44 -11.03
N LEU A 360 -6.41 1.44 -10.86
CA LEU A 360 -7.27 2.50 -11.36
C LEU A 360 -7.46 3.53 -10.23
N HIS A 361 -6.92 4.75 -10.43
CA HIS A 361 -7.03 5.84 -9.47
C HIS A 361 -8.13 6.80 -9.90
N LEU A 362 -9.14 7.01 -9.05
CA LEU A 362 -10.22 7.97 -9.25
C LEU A 362 -10.09 9.09 -8.24
N VAL A 363 -10.12 10.33 -8.69
CA VAL A 363 -10.15 11.48 -7.81
C VAL A 363 -11.53 12.12 -7.84
N ILE A 364 -12.20 12.17 -6.68
CA ILE A 364 -13.39 13.01 -6.50
C ILE A 364 -12.88 14.40 -6.14
N ASN A 365 -12.59 15.18 -7.19
CA ASN A 365 -12.00 16.52 -7.07
C ASN A 365 -13.08 17.56 -6.88
N ASN A 366 -13.47 17.78 -5.65
CA ASN A 366 -14.46 18.80 -5.30
C ASN A 366 -13.85 20.20 -5.06
N GLN A 367 -12.57 20.39 -5.39
CA GLN A 367 -11.84 21.66 -5.42
C GLN A 367 -11.72 22.34 -4.04
N ILE A 368 -11.89 21.59 -2.96
CA ILE A 368 -11.78 22.08 -1.59
C ILE A 368 -11.34 20.99 -0.63
N GLY A 369 -10.33 21.26 0.20
CA GLY A 369 -9.91 20.40 1.30
C GLY A 369 -10.27 21.01 2.65
N PHE A 370 -11.18 20.39 3.43
CA PHE A 370 -11.76 20.98 4.65
C PHE A 370 -12.34 22.38 4.39
N THR A 371 -11.59 23.45 4.71
CA THR A 371 -11.94 24.86 4.47
C THR A 371 -10.94 25.58 3.55
N THR A 372 -10.02 24.84 2.90
CA THR A 372 -9.02 25.41 2.00
C THR A 372 -9.45 25.19 0.55
N SER A 373 -9.65 26.26 -0.20
CA SER A 373 -10.11 26.24 -1.60
C SER A 373 -9.21 27.00 -2.58
N ARG A 374 -8.33 27.88 -2.07
CA ARG A 374 -7.41 28.62 -2.95
C ARG A 374 -6.21 27.74 -3.29
N LEU A 375 -5.89 27.63 -4.58
CA LEU A 375 -4.82 26.78 -5.09
C LEU A 375 -3.47 27.06 -4.38
N GLN A 376 -3.12 28.31 -4.19
CA GLN A 376 -1.88 28.73 -3.53
C GLN A 376 -1.74 28.28 -2.07
N ASP A 377 -2.86 27.93 -1.41
CA ASP A 377 -2.90 27.46 -0.03
C ASP A 377 -2.98 25.92 0.02
N MET A 378 -3.31 25.26 -1.10
CA MET A 378 -3.49 23.82 -1.18
C MET A 378 -2.25 23.08 -1.66
N ARG A 379 -1.59 23.58 -2.71
CA ARG A 379 -0.47 22.91 -3.37
C ARG A 379 0.30 23.82 -4.29
N SER A 380 1.57 23.44 -4.56
CA SER A 380 2.42 24.15 -5.53
C SER A 380 2.19 23.71 -6.98
N SER A 381 1.68 22.50 -7.19
CA SER A 381 1.37 21.96 -8.51
C SER A 381 0.04 22.51 -9.04
N ARG A 382 -0.13 22.48 -10.36
CA ARG A 382 -1.38 22.89 -11.00
C ARG A 382 -2.53 21.96 -10.67
N TYR A 383 -2.29 20.64 -10.78
CA TYR A 383 -3.27 19.61 -10.52
C TYR A 383 -2.87 18.75 -9.31
N CYS A 384 -3.84 18.23 -8.60
CA CYS A 384 -3.61 17.27 -7.52
C CYS A 384 -3.03 15.95 -8.04
N THR A 385 -3.23 15.66 -9.30
CA THR A 385 -2.80 14.46 -10.01
C THR A 385 -1.35 14.51 -10.50
N ASP A 386 -0.65 15.62 -10.35
CA ASP A 386 0.74 15.78 -10.83
C ASP A 386 1.70 14.74 -10.18
N ILE A 387 1.35 14.18 -9.03
CA ILE A 387 2.09 13.10 -8.40
C ILE A 387 2.18 11.84 -9.27
N ALA A 388 1.18 11.57 -10.12
CA ALA A 388 1.16 10.40 -11.01
C ALA A 388 2.21 10.48 -12.13
N LYS A 389 2.70 11.69 -12.44
CA LYS A 389 3.77 11.91 -13.42
C LYS A 389 5.09 11.25 -13.02
N MET A 390 5.32 11.05 -11.71
CA MET A 390 6.50 10.38 -11.18
C MET A 390 6.68 8.95 -11.70
N VAL A 391 5.57 8.26 -11.99
CA VAL A 391 5.57 6.87 -12.48
C VAL A 391 5.10 6.77 -13.93
N ALA A 392 5.05 7.89 -14.64
CA ALA A 392 4.59 7.98 -16.02
C ALA A 392 3.19 7.36 -16.22
N ALA A 393 2.26 7.60 -15.29
CA ALA A 393 0.88 7.19 -15.43
C ALA A 393 0.08 8.25 -16.20
N PRO A 394 -0.75 7.87 -17.21
CA PRO A 394 -1.62 8.81 -17.91
C PRO A 394 -2.60 9.49 -16.97
N ILE A 395 -2.85 10.78 -17.21
CA ILE A 395 -3.78 11.58 -16.43
C ILE A 395 -4.94 12.03 -17.32
N ILE A 396 -6.16 11.79 -16.85
CA ILE A 396 -7.38 12.21 -17.54
C ILE A 396 -8.17 13.10 -16.59
N HIS A 397 -8.50 14.32 -17.04
CA HIS A 397 -9.40 15.21 -16.34
C HIS A 397 -10.77 15.20 -17.01
N VAL A 398 -11.84 15.18 -16.24
CA VAL A 398 -13.20 15.20 -16.76
C VAL A 398 -14.13 16.03 -15.88
N ASN A 399 -15.00 16.83 -16.51
CA ASN A 399 -16.04 17.57 -15.81
C ASN A 399 -17.12 16.60 -15.27
N GLY A 400 -17.34 16.58 -13.96
CA GLY A 400 -18.29 15.67 -13.30
C GLY A 400 -19.73 15.85 -13.72
N ASP A 401 -20.12 17.00 -14.30
CA ASP A 401 -21.46 17.24 -14.84
C ASP A 401 -21.71 16.54 -16.17
N ASP A 402 -20.65 16.17 -16.89
CA ASP A 402 -20.78 15.41 -18.14
C ASP A 402 -20.68 13.90 -17.88
N VAL A 403 -21.81 13.33 -17.49
CA VAL A 403 -21.92 11.91 -17.09
C VAL A 403 -21.48 10.95 -18.19
N ASP A 404 -21.78 11.29 -19.45
CA ASP A 404 -21.39 10.47 -20.60
C ASP A 404 -19.86 10.51 -20.80
N ALA A 405 -19.23 11.67 -20.67
CA ALA A 405 -17.78 11.81 -20.73
C ALA A 405 -17.08 11.10 -19.55
N VAL A 406 -17.61 11.22 -18.33
CA VAL A 406 -17.11 10.49 -17.14
C VAL A 406 -17.11 8.97 -17.38
N CYS A 407 -18.20 8.43 -17.91
CA CYS A 407 -18.27 6.99 -18.20
C CYS A 407 -17.32 6.57 -19.34
N GLN A 408 -17.14 7.40 -20.37
CA GLN A 408 -16.19 7.12 -21.47
C GLN A 408 -14.74 7.05 -20.99
N VAL A 409 -14.30 7.98 -20.15
CA VAL A 409 -12.93 7.94 -19.62
C VAL A 409 -12.71 6.73 -18.72
N MET A 410 -13.74 6.24 -18.04
CA MET A 410 -13.67 4.98 -17.27
C MET A 410 -13.46 3.77 -18.17
N GLU A 411 -14.13 3.72 -19.33
CA GLU A 411 -13.93 2.66 -20.32
C GLU A 411 -12.50 2.68 -20.86
N LEU A 412 -11.98 3.85 -21.21
CA LEU A 412 -10.59 4.04 -21.65
C LEU A 412 -9.59 3.61 -20.58
N ALA A 413 -9.85 3.95 -19.32
CA ALA A 413 -8.98 3.56 -18.21
C ALA A 413 -8.94 2.03 -18.01
N CYS A 414 -10.07 1.34 -18.17
CA CYS A 414 -10.11 -0.12 -18.13
C CYS A 414 -9.29 -0.74 -19.27
N GLU A 415 -9.42 -0.20 -20.49
CA GLU A 415 -8.67 -0.69 -21.66
C GLU A 415 -7.16 -0.45 -21.49
N TRP A 416 -6.76 0.71 -21.00
CA TRP A 416 -5.37 1.01 -20.69
C TRP A 416 -4.78 0.00 -19.71
N ARG A 417 -5.42 -0.16 -18.56
CA ARG A 417 -4.96 -1.09 -17.52
C ARG A 417 -4.89 -2.53 -18.05
N ASP A 418 -5.86 -2.96 -18.83
CA ASP A 418 -5.89 -4.31 -19.39
C ASP A 418 -4.77 -4.53 -20.41
N THR A 419 -4.47 -3.51 -21.23
CA THR A 419 -3.43 -3.58 -22.27
C THR A 419 -2.02 -3.53 -21.69
N PHE A 420 -1.75 -2.56 -20.81
CA PHE A 420 -0.38 -2.24 -20.36
C PHE A 420 -0.05 -2.69 -18.95
N ARG A 421 -1.04 -3.11 -18.17
CA ARG A 421 -0.85 -3.48 -16.75
C ARG A 421 -0.16 -2.36 -15.94
N ARG A 422 -0.52 -1.11 -16.20
CA ARG A 422 0.01 0.10 -15.56
C ARG A 422 -1.10 0.94 -14.94
N ASP A 423 -0.72 1.78 -13.99
CA ASP A 423 -1.63 2.73 -13.35
C ASP A 423 -2.14 3.76 -14.34
N ILE A 424 -3.33 4.27 -14.05
CA ILE A 424 -3.94 5.42 -14.72
C ILE A 424 -4.76 6.20 -13.70
N ILE A 425 -4.80 7.51 -13.85
CA ILE A 425 -5.53 8.38 -12.94
C ILE A 425 -6.60 9.20 -13.65
N ILE A 426 -7.81 9.20 -13.09
CA ILE A 426 -8.98 9.94 -13.60
C ILE A 426 -9.37 10.98 -12.55
N ASP A 427 -9.31 12.26 -12.93
CA ASP A 427 -9.68 13.41 -12.12
C ASP A 427 -11.09 13.88 -12.49
N ILE A 428 -12.08 13.50 -11.66
CA ILE A 428 -13.48 13.91 -11.82
C ILE A 428 -13.64 15.28 -11.12
N CYS A 429 -13.53 16.36 -11.91
CA CYS A 429 -13.72 17.72 -11.41
C CYS A 429 -15.20 17.96 -11.07
N CYS A 430 -15.50 18.16 -9.82
CA CYS A 430 -16.84 18.29 -9.30
C CYS A 430 -16.91 19.41 -8.23
N PHE A 431 -17.94 19.45 -7.42
CA PHE A 431 -18.04 20.35 -6.28
C PHE A 431 -18.55 19.63 -5.04
N ARG A 432 -18.50 20.26 -3.90
CA ARG A 432 -19.04 19.78 -2.62
C ARG A 432 -20.26 20.61 -2.24
N LYS A 433 -21.44 20.00 -2.16
CA LYS A 433 -22.69 20.74 -1.91
C LYS A 433 -22.82 21.23 -0.46
N HIS A 434 -22.44 20.42 0.51
CA HIS A 434 -22.50 20.74 1.93
C HIS A 434 -21.10 21.09 2.47
N GLY A 435 -20.96 21.34 3.77
CA GLY A 435 -19.67 21.54 4.43
C GLY A 435 -18.77 20.28 4.38
N HIS A 436 -17.66 20.31 5.09
CA HIS A 436 -16.80 19.13 5.20
C HIS A 436 -17.60 17.91 5.71
N ASN A 437 -18.49 18.13 6.65
CA ASN A 437 -19.54 17.21 7.08
C ASN A 437 -20.85 17.99 7.27
N GLU A 438 -21.93 17.29 7.64
CA GLU A 438 -23.29 17.84 7.71
C GLU A 438 -23.51 18.81 8.89
N SER A 439 -22.54 18.93 9.79
CA SER A 439 -22.55 19.92 10.91
C SER A 439 -21.77 21.19 10.60
N ASP A 440 -21.10 21.26 9.46
CA ASP A 440 -20.24 22.37 9.04
C ASP A 440 -21.00 23.33 8.11
N GLU A 441 -20.92 24.66 8.38
CA GLU A 441 -21.48 25.70 7.53
C GLU A 441 -20.39 26.31 6.63
N PRO A 442 -20.32 25.87 5.37
CA PRO A 442 -19.21 26.23 4.50
C PRO A 442 -19.20 27.69 4.02
N ARG A 443 -20.34 28.40 4.12
CA ARG A 443 -20.44 29.82 3.72
C ARG A 443 -19.65 30.73 4.65
N LEU A 444 -19.31 30.26 5.85
CA LEU A 444 -18.46 31.01 6.79
C LEU A 444 -17.04 31.22 6.24
N THR A 445 -16.54 30.29 5.43
CA THR A 445 -15.16 30.34 4.91
C THR A 445 -15.08 30.49 3.38
N GLN A 446 -16.07 29.98 2.63
CA GLN A 446 -16.12 30.02 1.15
C GLN A 446 -17.43 30.63 0.62
N PRO A 447 -17.79 31.88 0.96
CA PRO A 447 -19.07 32.45 0.58
C PRO A 447 -19.29 32.56 -0.94
N GLN A 448 -18.26 32.91 -1.70
CA GLN A 448 -18.35 33.02 -3.17
C GLN A 448 -18.52 31.67 -3.85
N MET A 449 -17.75 30.66 -3.42
CA MET A 449 -17.89 29.31 -3.94
C MET A 449 -19.30 28.76 -3.71
N TYR A 450 -19.83 28.95 -2.50
CA TYR A 450 -21.16 28.43 -2.17
C TYR A 450 -22.32 29.25 -2.76
N GLN A 451 -22.10 30.48 -3.20
CA GLN A 451 -23.05 31.17 -4.07
C GLN A 451 -23.17 30.46 -5.43
N ALA A 452 -22.06 30.03 -6.02
CA ALA A 452 -22.05 29.25 -7.25
C ALA A 452 -22.68 27.87 -7.07
N VAL A 453 -22.37 27.18 -5.94
CA VAL A 453 -22.95 25.89 -5.59
C VAL A 453 -24.48 25.97 -5.43
N ASP A 454 -24.98 27.02 -4.75
CA ASP A 454 -26.42 27.22 -4.55
C ASP A 454 -27.16 27.55 -5.84
N ALA A 455 -26.50 28.22 -6.78
CA ALA A 455 -27.04 28.54 -8.11
C ALA A 455 -27.00 27.35 -9.08
N HIS A 456 -26.22 26.29 -8.76
CA HIS A 456 -26.03 25.13 -9.62
C HIS A 456 -27.26 24.19 -9.56
N PRO A 457 -27.86 23.80 -10.70
CA PRO A 457 -29.09 22.99 -10.70
C PRO A 457 -28.90 21.54 -10.22
N GLY A 458 -27.64 21.07 -10.15
CA GLY A 458 -27.25 19.70 -9.88
C GLY A 458 -27.00 18.87 -11.15
N THR A 459 -26.10 17.91 -11.03
CA THR A 459 -25.68 17.05 -12.15
C THR A 459 -26.83 16.22 -12.70
N LEU A 460 -27.72 15.70 -11.82
CA LEU A 460 -28.90 14.94 -12.24
C LEU A 460 -29.84 15.77 -13.12
N ALA A 461 -30.14 17.00 -12.70
CA ALA A 461 -31.03 17.89 -13.47
C ALA A 461 -30.43 18.22 -14.85
N ARG A 462 -29.12 18.53 -14.93
CA ARG A 462 -28.43 18.77 -16.20
C ARG A 462 -28.46 17.57 -17.13
N TYR A 463 -28.17 16.39 -16.61
CA TYR A 463 -28.16 15.17 -17.41
C TYR A 463 -29.58 14.79 -17.85
N GLY A 464 -30.58 14.90 -16.98
CA GLY A 464 -31.98 14.67 -17.29
C GLY A 464 -32.51 15.60 -18.38
N GLU A 465 -32.18 16.90 -18.32
CA GLU A 465 -32.49 17.87 -19.39
C GLU A 465 -31.83 17.49 -20.73
N SER A 466 -30.58 17.03 -20.70
CA SER A 466 -29.87 16.54 -21.89
C SER A 466 -30.62 15.34 -22.53
N LEU A 467 -31.04 14.36 -21.70
CA LEU A 467 -31.78 13.19 -22.18
C LEU A 467 -33.15 13.56 -22.73
N ALA A 468 -33.83 14.52 -22.11
CA ALA A 468 -35.11 15.02 -22.59
C ALA A 468 -34.96 15.73 -23.96
N ARG A 469 -33.96 16.58 -24.13
CA ARG A 469 -33.63 17.23 -25.42
C ARG A 469 -33.29 16.21 -26.52
N ARG A 470 -32.63 15.10 -26.15
CA ARG A 470 -32.31 13.99 -27.07
C ARG A 470 -33.51 13.08 -27.34
N GLY A 471 -34.64 13.30 -26.69
CA GLY A 471 -35.85 12.48 -26.81
C GLY A 471 -35.75 11.07 -26.20
N LEU A 472 -34.79 10.86 -25.31
CA LEU A 472 -34.50 9.53 -24.70
C LEU A 472 -35.32 9.28 -23.42
N LEU A 473 -35.56 10.33 -22.62
CA LEU A 473 -36.26 10.21 -21.35
C LEU A 473 -37.02 11.52 -21.02
N THR A 474 -38.35 11.46 -20.96
CA THR A 474 -39.16 12.64 -20.64
C THR A 474 -39.09 13.00 -19.16
N GLN A 475 -39.37 14.26 -18.79
CA GLN A 475 -39.41 14.71 -17.40
C GLN A 475 -40.37 13.87 -16.54
N ALA A 476 -41.56 13.55 -17.04
CA ALA A 476 -42.54 12.71 -16.31
C ALA A 476 -41.96 11.31 -15.97
N GLN A 477 -41.22 10.70 -16.88
CA GLN A 477 -40.57 9.42 -16.64
C GLN A 477 -39.45 9.55 -15.59
N GLN A 478 -38.67 10.64 -15.64
CA GLN A 478 -37.61 10.92 -14.65
C GLN A 478 -38.21 11.08 -13.23
N ASP A 479 -39.29 11.82 -13.12
CA ASP A 479 -40.04 12.04 -11.86
C ASP A 479 -40.63 10.72 -11.31
N GLU A 480 -41.21 9.89 -12.18
CA GLU A 480 -41.71 8.57 -11.80
C GLU A 480 -40.60 7.64 -11.29
N MET A 481 -39.44 7.61 -11.95
CA MET A 481 -38.30 6.81 -11.52
C MET A 481 -37.81 7.25 -10.14
N THR A 482 -37.70 8.56 -9.93
CA THR A 482 -37.29 9.15 -8.65
C THR A 482 -38.27 8.82 -7.53
N ALA A 483 -39.57 8.95 -7.78
CA ALA A 483 -40.60 8.61 -6.81
C ALA A 483 -40.56 7.13 -6.44
N ARG A 484 -40.46 6.23 -7.42
CA ARG A 484 -40.34 4.78 -7.19
C ARG A 484 -39.11 4.41 -6.34
N TYR A 485 -37.94 5.03 -6.57
CA TYR A 485 -36.74 4.78 -5.78
C TYR A 485 -36.92 5.29 -4.35
N ARG A 486 -37.53 6.45 -4.15
CA ARG A 486 -37.84 7.00 -2.83
C ARG A 486 -38.83 6.11 -2.05
N ASP A 487 -39.88 5.63 -2.70
CA ASP A 487 -40.85 4.70 -2.10
C ASP A 487 -40.19 3.39 -1.68
N TRP A 488 -39.22 2.92 -2.47
CA TRP A 488 -38.40 1.77 -2.11
C TRP A 488 -37.57 2.03 -0.85
N LEU A 489 -36.90 3.18 -0.74
CA LEU A 489 -36.15 3.56 0.48
C LEU A 489 -37.07 3.63 1.70
N ASP A 490 -38.28 4.24 1.57
CA ASP A 490 -39.27 4.27 2.64
C ASP A 490 -39.75 2.87 3.06
N SER A 491 -39.87 1.95 2.11
CA SER A 491 -40.18 0.54 2.40
C SER A 491 -39.05 -0.16 3.16
N CYS A 492 -37.78 0.09 2.77
CA CYS A 492 -36.61 -0.44 3.44
C CYS A 492 -36.48 0.04 4.90
N GLN A 493 -36.84 1.30 5.16
CA GLN A 493 -36.79 1.84 6.53
C GLN A 493 -37.81 1.17 7.48
N LYS A 494 -38.88 0.64 6.97
CA LYS A 494 -39.94 0.02 7.78
C LYS A 494 -39.71 -1.45 8.09
N ARG A 495 -38.75 -2.09 7.46
CA ARG A 495 -38.47 -3.52 7.66
C ARG A 495 -37.25 -3.76 8.52
N GLU A 496 -37.23 -4.91 9.18
CA GLU A 496 -36.04 -5.38 9.90
C GLU A 496 -34.89 -5.67 8.93
N PRO A 497 -33.63 -5.26 9.29
CA PRO A 497 -32.47 -5.56 8.46
C PRO A 497 -32.24 -7.07 8.40
N GLN A 498 -31.96 -7.58 7.20
CA GLN A 498 -31.60 -8.98 7.04
C GLN A 498 -30.16 -9.21 7.52
N PRO A 499 -29.86 -10.37 8.11
CA PRO A 499 -28.47 -10.72 8.48
C PRO A 499 -27.55 -10.65 7.27
N LEU A 500 -26.34 -10.14 7.49
CA LEU A 500 -25.29 -10.10 6.47
C LEU A 500 -24.95 -11.54 6.03
N LYS A 501 -25.02 -11.80 4.72
CA LYS A 501 -24.57 -13.06 4.15
C LYS A 501 -23.18 -12.85 3.56
N PRO A 502 -22.20 -13.72 3.89
CA PRO A 502 -20.87 -13.62 3.27
C PRO A 502 -20.97 -13.76 1.75
N ALA A 503 -20.35 -12.85 1.02
CA ALA A 503 -20.19 -12.97 -0.42
C ALA A 503 -19.00 -13.90 -0.71
N ILE A 504 -19.26 -15.21 -0.73
CA ILE A 504 -18.22 -16.23 -0.97
C ILE A 504 -18.17 -16.51 -2.48
N HIS A 505 -16.95 -16.74 -2.98
CA HIS A 505 -16.68 -17.17 -4.34
C HIS A 505 -15.52 -18.20 -4.35
N SER A 506 -15.25 -18.82 -5.49
CA SER A 506 -14.29 -19.94 -5.61
C SER A 506 -12.86 -19.63 -5.19
N PHE A 507 -12.46 -18.34 -5.21
CA PHE A 507 -11.14 -17.87 -4.82
C PHE A 507 -11.13 -17.09 -3.50
N SER A 508 -12.18 -17.19 -2.69
CA SER A 508 -12.18 -16.63 -1.34
C SER A 508 -11.04 -17.22 -0.50
N ALA A 509 -10.44 -16.41 0.38
CA ALA A 509 -9.42 -16.89 1.31
C ALA A 509 -10.04 -17.97 2.22
N ASN A 510 -9.27 -19.02 2.45
CA ASN A 510 -9.74 -20.13 3.32
C ASN A 510 -9.47 -19.78 4.79
N TRP A 511 -10.52 -19.49 5.52
CA TRP A 511 -10.49 -19.27 6.99
C TRP A 511 -10.94 -20.49 7.79
N TYR A 512 -11.26 -21.60 7.10
CA TYR A 512 -11.70 -22.84 7.77
C TYR A 512 -10.60 -23.38 8.67
N GLY A 513 -10.97 -23.80 9.88
CA GLY A 513 -10.03 -24.32 10.88
C GLY A 513 -9.29 -23.27 11.69
N LEU A 514 -9.45 -21.97 11.38
CA LEU A 514 -8.91 -20.89 12.20
C LEU A 514 -9.95 -20.54 13.28
N THR A 515 -9.81 -21.18 14.44
CA THR A 515 -10.81 -21.17 15.52
C THR A 515 -10.53 -20.15 16.62
N ASN A 516 -9.40 -19.45 16.50
CA ASN A 516 -8.98 -18.39 17.43
C ASN A 516 -8.93 -18.85 18.90
N PRO A 517 -8.21 -19.95 19.21
CA PRO A 517 -8.14 -20.48 20.57
C PRO A 517 -7.43 -19.49 21.51
N HIS A 518 -7.47 -19.77 22.82
CA HIS A 518 -6.71 -19.01 23.79
C HIS A 518 -5.20 -19.08 23.49
N TRP A 519 -4.47 -18.00 23.79
CA TRP A 519 -3.03 -17.87 23.53
C TRP A 519 -2.18 -18.99 24.12
N SER A 520 -2.58 -19.53 25.29
CA SER A 520 -1.91 -20.67 25.97
C SER A 520 -2.18 -22.05 25.33
N ALA A 521 -3.00 -22.12 24.25
CA ALA A 521 -3.25 -23.39 23.58
C ALA A 521 -1.93 -23.97 23.01
N PRO A 522 -1.60 -25.24 23.28
CA PRO A 522 -0.34 -25.84 22.86
C PRO A 522 -0.26 -25.94 21.34
N VAL A 523 0.92 -25.67 20.81
CA VAL A 523 1.23 -25.79 19.37
C VAL A 523 2.50 -26.64 19.23
N SER A 524 2.41 -27.74 18.47
CA SER A 524 3.58 -28.57 18.18
C SER A 524 4.49 -27.86 17.17
N THR A 525 5.61 -27.33 17.64
CA THR A 525 6.59 -26.62 16.80
C THR A 525 7.91 -27.37 16.65
N ALA A 526 8.15 -28.43 17.44
CA ALA A 526 9.31 -29.29 17.31
C ALA A 526 9.35 -30.04 15.99
N LEU A 527 10.54 -30.43 15.55
CA LEU A 527 10.76 -31.19 14.33
C LEU A 527 11.68 -32.37 14.57
N PRO A 528 11.46 -33.50 13.90
CA PRO A 528 12.40 -34.63 13.95
C PRO A 528 13.81 -34.22 13.52
N ARG A 529 14.86 -34.63 14.26
CA ARG A 529 16.27 -34.33 13.95
C ARG A 529 16.63 -34.58 12.49
N GLN A 530 16.15 -35.68 11.90
CA GLN A 530 16.41 -36.02 10.52
C GLN A 530 15.92 -34.94 9.53
N LYS A 531 14.76 -34.34 9.80
CA LYS A 531 14.25 -33.21 8.98
C LYS A 531 15.11 -31.94 9.10
N LEU A 532 15.52 -31.61 10.34
CA LEU A 532 16.38 -30.43 10.58
C LEU A 532 17.72 -30.57 9.84
N VAL A 533 18.34 -31.77 9.92
CA VAL A 533 19.58 -32.07 9.19
C VAL A 533 19.38 -31.94 7.69
N ALA A 534 18.33 -32.56 7.14
CA ALA A 534 18.04 -32.50 5.71
C ALA A 534 17.80 -31.05 5.20
N TYR A 535 17.01 -30.25 5.94
CA TYR A 535 16.81 -28.85 5.59
C TYR A 535 18.12 -28.07 5.67
N GLY A 536 18.91 -28.29 6.72
CA GLY A 536 20.21 -27.63 6.91
C GLY A 536 21.18 -27.94 5.78
N GLU A 537 21.26 -29.17 5.32
CA GLU A 537 22.05 -29.57 4.16
C GLU A 537 21.62 -28.86 2.89
N ILE A 538 20.31 -28.80 2.62
CA ILE A 538 19.77 -28.14 1.41
C ILE A 538 20.06 -26.65 1.43
N ILE A 539 19.74 -25.95 2.52
CA ILE A 539 19.91 -24.47 2.58
C ILE A 539 21.37 -24.02 2.63
N SER A 540 22.30 -24.93 2.97
CA SER A 540 23.74 -24.63 3.04
C SER A 540 24.54 -25.16 1.85
N THR A 541 23.90 -25.88 0.91
CA THR A 541 24.56 -26.40 -0.29
C THR A 541 24.13 -25.59 -1.51
N LEU A 542 25.11 -25.10 -2.26
CA LEU A 542 24.87 -24.37 -3.50
C LEU A 542 25.01 -25.30 -4.72
N PRO A 543 24.22 -25.12 -5.78
CA PRO A 543 24.47 -25.73 -7.08
C PRO A 543 25.87 -25.39 -7.60
N PRO A 544 26.53 -26.30 -8.37
CA PRO A 544 27.89 -26.12 -8.84
C PRO A 544 28.12 -24.89 -9.70
N ASP A 545 27.09 -24.42 -10.37
CA ASP A 545 27.05 -23.25 -11.25
C ASP A 545 26.89 -21.92 -10.47
N VAL A 546 26.54 -21.95 -9.19
CA VAL A 546 26.39 -20.75 -8.38
C VAL A 546 27.71 -20.33 -7.74
N VAL A 547 28.32 -19.28 -8.25
CA VAL A 547 29.55 -18.69 -7.71
C VAL A 547 29.25 -17.68 -6.63
N ALA A 548 29.31 -18.09 -5.36
CA ALA A 548 29.07 -17.21 -4.22
C ALA A 548 30.35 -16.51 -3.72
N HIS A 549 30.16 -15.35 -3.04
CA HIS A 549 31.24 -14.62 -2.37
C HIS A 549 31.93 -15.48 -1.30
N PRO A 550 33.27 -15.36 -1.11
CA PRO A 550 34.00 -16.20 -0.13
C PRO A 550 33.46 -16.14 1.30
N THR A 551 32.94 -14.99 1.74
CA THR A 551 32.29 -14.83 3.05
C THR A 551 31.01 -15.68 3.16
N ILE A 552 30.19 -15.70 2.10
CA ILE A 552 28.98 -16.52 2.05
C ILE A 552 29.33 -18.01 2.08
N LYS A 553 30.33 -18.44 1.31
CA LYS A 553 30.81 -19.84 1.35
C LYS A 553 31.24 -20.28 2.75
N ARG A 554 31.95 -19.42 3.50
CA ARG A 554 32.32 -19.70 4.90
C ARG A 554 31.10 -19.80 5.82
N GLN A 555 30.11 -18.91 5.63
CA GLN A 555 28.89 -18.95 6.43
C GLN A 555 28.07 -20.19 6.15
N LEU A 556 27.95 -20.60 4.88
CA LEU A 556 27.26 -21.84 4.52
C LEU A 556 27.96 -23.09 5.10
N ALA A 557 29.30 -23.11 5.13
CA ALA A 557 30.06 -24.17 5.78
C ALA A 557 29.77 -24.26 7.30
N LEU A 558 29.70 -23.10 8.00
CA LEU A 558 29.29 -23.07 9.40
C LEU A 558 27.85 -23.59 9.60
N ARG A 559 26.93 -23.29 8.68
CA ARG A 559 25.56 -23.81 8.72
C ARG A 559 25.49 -25.32 8.51
N GLN A 560 26.40 -25.89 7.71
CA GLN A 560 26.52 -27.37 7.61
C GLN A 560 26.94 -27.99 8.96
N ASP A 561 27.88 -27.36 9.67
CA ASP A 561 28.27 -27.82 11.01
C ASP A 561 27.11 -27.72 12.02
N MET A 562 26.33 -26.64 11.97
CA MET A 562 25.12 -26.46 12.79
C MET A 562 24.06 -27.52 12.46
N ALA A 563 23.83 -27.82 11.18
CA ALA A 563 22.90 -28.83 10.74
C ALA A 563 23.32 -30.25 11.19
N ALA A 564 24.62 -30.54 11.15
CA ALA A 564 25.18 -31.80 11.65
C ALA A 564 25.10 -31.94 13.19
N GLY A 565 24.86 -30.83 13.90
CA GLY A 565 24.86 -30.76 15.36
C GLY A 565 26.24 -30.82 15.99
N THR A 566 27.28 -30.42 15.22
CA THR A 566 28.66 -30.29 15.71
C THR A 566 28.95 -28.90 16.28
N GLN A 567 28.06 -27.92 15.98
CA GLN A 567 28.03 -26.59 16.55
C GLN A 567 26.58 -26.21 16.91
N PRO A 568 26.36 -25.38 17.94
CA PRO A 568 25.04 -24.86 18.25
C PRO A 568 24.53 -23.95 17.13
N VAL A 569 23.23 -23.91 16.98
CA VAL A 569 22.50 -23.21 15.92
C VAL A 569 22.43 -21.72 16.23
N ASP A 570 22.88 -20.87 15.32
CA ASP A 570 22.76 -19.42 15.42
C ASP A 570 21.36 -18.93 15.04
N TRP A 571 21.11 -17.64 15.26
CA TRP A 571 19.83 -17.00 14.99
C TRP A 571 19.42 -17.08 13.51
N GLY A 572 20.35 -16.75 12.61
CA GLY A 572 20.08 -16.76 11.17
C GLY A 572 19.76 -18.17 10.65
N MET A 573 20.46 -19.18 11.16
CA MET A 573 20.16 -20.58 10.82
C MET A 573 18.83 -21.03 11.40
N ALA A 574 18.46 -20.62 12.62
CA ALA A 574 17.18 -20.91 13.23
C ALA A 574 15.99 -20.39 12.41
N GLU A 575 16.09 -19.15 11.92
CA GLU A 575 15.09 -18.57 11.00
C GLU A 575 14.98 -19.40 9.70
N MET A 576 16.12 -19.72 9.08
CA MET A 576 16.14 -20.46 7.81
C MET A 576 15.55 -21.87 7.97
N LEU A 577 15.80 -22.56 9.09
CA LEU A 577 15.21 -23.87 9.39
C LEU A 577 13.69 -23.76 9.61
N ALA A 578 13.23 -22.70 10.28
CA ALA A 578 11.80 -22.45 10.45
C ALA A 578 11.12 -22.28 9.09
N TYR A 579 11.66 -21.43 8.22
CA TYR A 579 11.11 -21.19 6.88
C TYR A 579 11.13 -22.45 6.01
N ALA A 580 12.26 -23.19 5.97
CA ALA A 580 12.37 -24.44 5.23
C ALA A 580 11.29 -25.44 5.65
N SER A 581 11.05 -25.57 6.95
CA SER A 581 10.05 -26.48 7.48
C SER A 581 8.61 -26.09 7.15
N LEU A 582 8.33 -24.79 7.06
CA LEU A 582 7.00 -24.27 6.73
C LEU A 582 6.69 -24.46 5.25
N VAL A 583 7.62 -24.13 4.36
CA VAL A 583 7.40 -24.33 2.92
C VAL A 583 7.29 -25.81 2.56
N ASP A 584 8.04 -26.72 3.25
CA ASP A 584 7.87 -28.17 3.12
C ASP A 584 6.47 -28.63 3.59
N ALA A 585 5.94 -28.03 4.65
CA ALA A 585 4.62 -28.32 5.16
C ALA A 585 3.46 -27.72 4.33
N GLY A 586 3.77 -27.01 3.25
CA GLY A 586 2.77 -26.36 2.39
C GLY A 586 2.32 -24.98 2.86
N VAL A 587 3.05 -24.35 3.80
CA VAL A 587 2.80 -22.98 4.26
C VAL A 587 3.75 -22.02 3.54
N GLY A 588 3.20 -21.12 2.70
CA GLY A 588 3.98 -20.09 2.02
C GLY A 588 4.57 -19.10 3.03
N VAL A 589 5.75 -18.57 2.70
CA VAL A 589 6.44 -17.55 3.50
C VAL A 589 6.70 -16.34 2.63
N ARG A 590 6.21 -15.17 3.06
CA ARG A 590 6.51 -13.86 2.47
C ARG A 590 7.25 -13.02 3.50
N LEU A 591 8.47 -12.62 3.17
CA LEU A 591 9.33 -11.75 3.98
C LEU A 591 9.61 -10.48 3.19
N SER A 592 9.33 -9.32 3.76
CA SER A 592 9.67 -8.03 3.14
C SER A 592 10.19 -7.03 4.16
N GLY A 593 10.98 -6.09 3.69
CA GLY A 593 11.60 -5.02 4.46
C GLY A 593 12.91 -4.60 3.81
N GLU A 594 13.51 -3.56 4.32
CA GLU A 594 14.79 -3.07 3.83
C GLU A 594 15.90 -4.07 4.13
N ASP A 595 16.69 -4.42 3.12
CA ASP A 595 17.77 -5.42 3.22
C ASP A 595 17.34 -6.84 3.68
N SER A 596 16.06 -7.20 3.61
CA SER A 596 15.54 -8.45 4.18
C SER A 596 16.13 -9.72 3.57
N GLY A 597 16.50 -9.67 2.29
CA GLY A 597 17.13 -10.82 1.60
C GLY A 597 18.47 -11.23 2.24
N ARG A 598 19.27 -10.25 2.68
CA ARG A 598 20.52 -10.44 3.42
C ARG A 598 20.32 -10.46 4.93
N GLY A 599 19.31 -9.74 5.41
CA GLY A 599 19.17 -9.23 6.77
C GLY A 599 20.06 -8.01 6.99
N THR A 600 19.55 -6.93 7.60
CA THR A 600 20.29 -5.68 7.85
C THR A 600 21.66 -5.95 8.50
N PHE A 601 21.73 -6.92 9.40
CA PHE A 601 22.97 -7.28 10.12
C PHE A 601 23.72 -8.44 9.47
N SER A 602 23.47 -8.76 8.19
CA SER A 602 24.11 -9.85 7.45
C SER A 602 24.02 -11.21 8.15
N HIS A 603 22.91 -11.50 8.81
CA HIS A 603 22.69 -12.73 9.59
C HIS A 603 21.93 -13.79 8.78
N ARG A 604 21.02 -13.38 7.88
CA ARG A 604 20.09 -14.28 7.18
C ARG A 604 20.65 -14.88 5.90
N HIS A 605 21.02 -14.04 4.94
CA HIS A 605 21.44 -14.46 3.59
C HIS A 605 20.52 -15.51 2.96
N ALA A 606 19.23 -15.19 2.91
CA ALA A 606 18.25 -16.01 2.21
C ALA A 606 18.39 -15.93 0.67
N VAL A 607 19.10 -14.91 0.19
CA VAL A 607 19.44 -14.70 -1.22
C VAL A 607 20.95 -14.78 -1.38
N VAL A 608 21.43 -15.61 -2.30
CA VAL A 608 22.82 -15.72 -2.71
C VAL A 608 23.00 -15.09 -4.09
N HIS A 609 23.77 -14.00 -4.17
CA HIS A 609 24.05 -13.33 -5.43
C HIS A 609 25.24 -13.99 -6.13
N HIS A 610 25.09 -14.32 -7.40
CA HIS A 610 26.17 -14.83 -8.24
C HIS A 610 27.22 -13.73 -8.49
N GLN A 611 28.52 -14.06 -8.38
CA GLN A 611 29.57 -13.04 -8.37
C GLN A 611 29.99 -12.56 -9.78
N THR A 612 29.64 -13.30 -10.82
CA THR A 612 30.04 -12.99 -12.23
C THR A 612 28.84 -12.87 -13.16
N GLU A 613 27.65 -13.24 -12.74
CA GLU A 613 26.41 -13.22 -13.52
C GLU A 613 25.35 -12.40 -12.79
N ALA A 614 24.44 -11.78 -13.55
CA ALA A 614 23.33 -11.01 -13.01
C ALA A 614 22.16 -11.91 -12.58
N CYS A 615 22.46 -12.95 -11.76
CA CYS A 615 21.46 -13.87 -11.24
C CYS A 615 21.60 -14.07 -9.72
N ARG A 616 20.56 -14.62 -9.12
CA ARG A 616 20.48 -14.90 -7.69
C ARG A 616 19.89 -16.27 -7.43
N TYR A 617 20.32 -16.92 -6.37
CA TYR A 617 19.83 -18.23 -5.94
C TYR A 617 19.22 -18.12 -4.55
N LEU A 618 18.03 -18.69 -4.38
CA LEU A 618 17.28 -18.70 -3.11
C LEU A 618 17.17 -20.18 -2.65
N PRO A 619 17.99 -20.62 -1.69
CA PRO A 619 17.97 -22.03 -1.24
C PRO A 619 16.59 -22.50 -0.76
N LEU A 620 15.82 -21.61 -0.11
CA LEU A 620 14.47 -21.91 0.41
C LEU A 620 13.40 -22.16 -0.67
N GLN A 621 13.69 -21.85 -1.94
CA GLN A 621 12.81 -22.21 -3.07
C GLN A 621 13.05 -23.62 -3.59
N HIS A 622 14.05 -24.35 -3.02
CA HIS A 622 14.51 -25.64 -3.50
C HIS A 622 14.51 -26.72 -2.42
N ILE A 623 13.65 -26.62 -1.39
CA ILE A 623 13.55 -27.61 -0.31
C ILE A 623 13.00 -28.94 -0.84
N ARG A 624 11.97 -28.92 -1.67
CA ARG A 624 11.46 -30.06 -2.45
C ARG A 624 10.60 -29.62 -3.63
N ALA A 625 10.40 -30.52 -4.56
CA ALA A 625 9.44 -30.32 -5.65
C ALA A 625 8.00 -30.17 -5.10
N GLY A 626 7.27 -29.17 -5.58
CA GLY A 626 5.87 -28.90 -5.18
C GLY A 626 5.71 -28.38 -3.74
N GLN A 627 6.76 -27.80 -3.16
CA GLN A 627 6.68 -27.05 -1.91
C GLN A 627 5.83 -25.78 -2.05
N ALA A 628 5.48 -25.15 -0.93
CA ALA A 628 4.90 -23.80 -0.94
C ALA A 628 5.97 -22.72 -1.29
N SER A 629 5.53 -21.53 -1.66
CA SER A 629 6.43 -20.42 -2.03
C SER A 629 7.26 -19.93 -0.85
N PHE A 630 8.49 -19.52 -1.15
CA PHE A 630 9.30 -18.64 -0.31
C PHE A 630 9.63 -17.39 -1.09
N ASP A 631 9.11 -16.27 -0.66
CA ASP A 631 9.28 -14.99 -1.30
C ASP A 631 9.94 -14.00 -0.34
N VAL A 632 11.05 -13.39 -0.78
CA VAL A 632 11.74 -12.36 -0.02
C VAL A 632 12.01 -11.15 -0.89
N TYR A 633 11.67 -9.98 -0.37
CA TYR A 633 11.77 -8.71 -1.08
C TYR A 633 12.49 -7.67 -0.25
N ASP A 634 13.55 -7.11 -0.81
CA ASP A 634 14.13 -5.86 -0.31
C ASP A 634 13.20 -4.73 -0.72
N SER A 635 12.63 -4.04 0.25
CA SER A 635 11.58 -3.05 0.02
C SER A 635 12.13 -1.70 -0.44
N VAL A 636 11.24 -0.84 -0.92
CA VAL A 636 11.52 0.58 -1.04
C VAL A 636 11.65 1.22 0.36
N LEU A 637 12.32 2.38 0.46
CA LEU A 637 12.53 3.10 1.72
C LEU A 637 11.25 3.83 2.16
N ASN A 638 10.36 3.14 2.84
CA ASN A 638 9.18 3.72 3.47
C ASN A 638 8.48 2.71 4.38
N GLU A 639 8.49 2.91 5.68
CA GLU A 639 7.87 2.02 6.65
C GLU A 639 6.34 2.13 6.62
N GLU A 640 5.77 3.35 6.44
CA GLU A 640 4.33 3.60 6.52
C GLU A 640 3.55 2.77 5.48
N ALA A 641 3.91 2.95 4.21
CA ALA A 641 3.21 2.26 3.12
C ALA A 641 3.49 0.76 3.11
N LEU A 642 4.72 0.34 3.43
CA LEU A 642 5.10 -1.06 3.38
C LEU A 642 4.46 -1.87 4.50
N LEU A 643 4.45 -1.37 5.73
CA LEU A 643 3.78 -2.04 6.84
C LEU A 643 2.27 -2.12 6.61
N ALA A 644 1.66 -1.05 6.06
CA ALA A 644 0.25 -1.05 5.68
C ALA A 644 -0.04 -2.07 4.54
N PHE A 645 0.85 -2.18 3.55
CA PHE A 645 0.75 -3.17 2.47
C PHE A 645 0.79 -4.60 3.02
N GLU A 646 1.78 -4.93 3.85
CA GLU A 646 1.93 -6.29 4.41
C GLU A 646 0.78 -6.63 5.38
N TYR A 647 0.24 -5.65 6.11
CA TYR A 647 -1.02 -5.85 6.83
C TYR A 647 -2.15 -6.23 5.87
N GLY A 648 -2.36 -5.46 4.81
CA GLY A 648 -3.38 -5.75 3.79
C GLY A 648 -3.20 -7.13 3.17
N TYR A 649 -1.97 -7.49 2.83
CA TYR A 649 -1.62 -8.81 2.29
C TYR A 649 -1.98 -9.92 3.27
N SER A 650 -1.58 -9.80 4.54
CA SER A 650 -1.82 -10.82 5.58
C SER A 650 -3.31 -11.07 5.84
N THR A 651 -4.15 -10.03 5.77
CA THR A 651 -5.61 -10.17 5.92
C THR A 651 -6.26 -10.97 4.78
N SER A 652 -5.60 -11.06 3.64
CA SER A 652 -6.05 -11.80 2.45
C SER A 652 -5.33 -13.14 2.25
N ALA A 653 -4.26 -13.41 3.01
CA ALA A 653 -3.45 -14.62 2.93
C ALA A 653 -3.30 -15.34 4.28
N PRO A 654 -4.42 -15.79 4.91
CA PRO A 654 -4.38 -16.38 6.26
C PRO A 654 -3.62 -17.70 6.37
N GLN A 655 -3.29 -18.35 5.25
CA GLN A 655 -2.54 -19.62 5.19
C GLN A 655 -1.04 -19.41 4.97
N GLN A 656 -0.56 -18.15 4.95
CA GLN A 656 0.86 -17.83 4.77
C GLN A 656 1.43 -17.17 6.02
N LEU A 657 2.74 -17.36 6.22
CA LEU A 657 3.52 -16.56 7.17
C LEU A 657 3.96 -15.28 6.45
N VAL A 658 3.35 -14.17 6.81
CA VAL A 658 3.67 -12.83 6.26
C VAL A 658 4.51 -12.09 7.28
N ILE A 659 5.68 -11.62 6.87
CA ILE A 659 6.66 -10.97 7.74
C ILE A 659 7.05 -9.61 7.15
N TRP A 660 6.99 -8.57 7.98
CA TRP A 660 7.63 -7.29 7.71
C TRP A 660 8.77 -7.07 8.70
N GLU A 661 9.98 -6.75 8.19
CA GLU A 661 11.17 -6.48 8.98
C GLU A 661 11.56 -5.00 8.86
N ALA A 662 11.61 -4.29 9.97
CA ALA A 662 12.20 -2.96 10.02
C ALA A 662 13.73 -3.04 9.90
N GLN A 663 14.38 -2.08 9.25
CA GLN A 663 15.85 -2.03 9.22
C GLN A 663 16.41 -1.88 10.63
N PHE A 664 15.85 -0.95 11.42
CA PHE A 664 15.96 -0.87 12.88
C PHE A 664 14.55 -0.71 13.44
N GLY A 665 14.29 -1.29 14.59
CA GLY A 665 12.99 -1.15 15.26
C GLY A 665 12.63 0.30 15.61
N ASP A 666 13.63 1.15 15.75
CA ASP A 666 13.48 2.61 15.93
C ASP A 666 12.64 3.25 14.82
N PHE A 667 12.78 2.77 13.58
CA PHE A 667 12.12 3.35 12.41
C PHE A 667 10.65 2.95 12.26
N ALA A 668 10.17 1.97 13.03
CA ALA A 668 8.76 1.58 13.03
C ALA A 668 7.82 2.76 13.40
N ASN A 669 8.33 3.81 14.04
CA ASN A 669 7.57 5.02 14.32
C ASN A 669 7.11 5.77 13.06
N GLY A 670 7.81 5.60 11.93
CA GLY A 670 7.37 6.11 10.63
C GLY A 670 6.08 5.47 10.14
N ALA A 671 5.74 4.27 10.63
CA ALA A 671 4.52 3.53 10.30
C ALA A 671 3.46 3.58 11.41
N GLN A 672 3.54 4.50 12.36
CA GLN A 672 2.68 4.52 13.55
C GLN A 672 1.18 4.54 13.19
N VAL A 673 0.79 5.20 12.12
CA VAL A 673 -0.62 5.23 11.67
C VAL A 673 -1.11 3.84 11.25
N ALA A 674 -0.29 3.03 10.60
CA ALA A 674 -0.63 1.65 10.25
C ALA A 674 -0.73 0.77 11.51
N ILE A 675 0.17 0.97 12.47
CA ILE A 675 0.17 0.26 13.77
C ILE A 675 -1.12 0.56 14.54
N ASP A 676 -1.45 1.85 14.74
CA ASP A 676 -2.58 2.27 15.56
C ASP A 676 -3.93 1.98 14.91
N GLN A 677 -4.05 2.22 13.59
CA GLN A 677 -5.35 2.19 12.94
C GLN A 677 -5.74 0.82 12.37
N PHE A 678 -4.77 -0.05 12.10
CA PHE A 678 -5.01 -1.36 11.49
C PHE A 678 -4.51 -2.51 12.36
N ILE A 679 -3.22 -2.56 12.70
CA ILE A 679 -2.59 -3.73 13.31
C ILE A 679 -3.13 -3.97 14.72
N SER A 680 -3.14 -2.93 15.57
CA SER A 680 -3.56 -3.06 16.97
C SER A 680 -5.07 -3.10 17.14
N SER A 681 -5.84 -2.47 16.26
CA SER A 681 -7.28 -2.20 16.47
C SER A 681 -8.21 -2.78 15.40
N GLY A 682 -7.67 -3.37 14.31
CA GLY A 682 -8.47 -3.87 13.21
C GLY A 682 -9.41 -5.02 13.59
N GLU A 683 -9.01 -5.87 14.54
CA GLU A 683 -9.84 -6.94 15.07
C GLU A 683 -11.05 -6.37 15.84
N THR A 684 -10.83 -5.53 16.83
CA THR A 684 -11.90 -5.01 17.69
C THR A 684 -12.86 -4.03 16.98
N LYS A 685 -12.36 -3.26 15.97
CA LYS A 685 -13.18 -2.33 15.20
C LYS A 685 -13.97 -3.00 14.08
N TRP A 686 -13.39 -3.99 13.40
CA TRP A 686 -13.86 -4.45 12.11
C TRP A 686 -13.95 -5.97 11.98
N ASP A 687 -13.67 -6.75 13.02
CA ASP A 687 -13.51 -8.22 12.95
C ASP A 687 -12.50 -8.63 11.86
N ARG A 688 -11.39 -7.86 11.72
CA ARG A 688 -10.34 -8.13 10.73
C ARG A 688 -9.11 -8.72 11.38
N TYR A 689 -8.90 -9.99 11.11
CA TYR A 689 -7.79 -10.77 11.62
C TYR A 689 -6.57 -10.67 10.69
N SER A 690 -5.39 -10.56 11.28
CA SER A 690 -4.11 -10.50 10.59
C SER A 690 -3.10 -11.41 11.28
N GLY A 691 -2.45 -12.28 10.52
CA GLY A 691 -1.33 -13.10 11.01
C GLY A 691 0.03 -12.46 10.75
N LEU A 692 0.10 -11.14 10.60
CA LEU A 692 1.33 -10.41 10.32
C LEU A 692 2.36 -10.62 11.44
N THR A 693 3.60 -10.95 11.05
CA THR A 693 4.76 -10.98 11.93
C THR A 693 5.60 -9.71 11.67
N ILE A 694 6.01 -9.04 12.73
CA ILE A 694 6.78 -7.81 12.68
C ILE A 694 8.10 -8.05 13.39
N LEU A 695 9.22 -7.98 12.65
CA LEU A 695 10.58 -8.12 13.18
C LEU A 695 11.17 -6.75 13.41
N LEU A 696 11.53 -6.46 14.66
CA LEU A 696 12.04 -5.17 15.11
C LEU A 696 13.42 -5.34 15.75
N PRO A 697 14.52 -5.04 15.02
CA PRO A 697 15.85 -4.99 15.62
C PRO A 697 15.88 -4.01 16.81
N HIS A 698 16.26 -4.53 17.98
CA HIS A 698 16.26 -3.82 19.25
C HIS A 698 17.53 -4.19 20.05
N GLY A 699 17.94 -3.34 20.95
CA GLY A 699 19.07 -3.61 21.84
C GLY A 699 19.99 -2.39 21.98
N TYR A 700 20.49 -2.19 23.21
CA TYR A 700 21.30 -1.06 23.60
C TYR A 700 22.80 -1.42 23.50
N ASP A 701 23.35 -1.30 22.30
CA ASP A 701 24.71 -1.70 21.96
C ASP A 701 25.68 -0.51 21.82
N GLY A 702 25.35 0.65 22.38
CA GLY A 702 26.13 1.87 22.25
C GLY A 702 26.06 2.55 20.89
N GLN A 703 25.05 2.26 20.08
CA GLN A 703 24.84 2.80 18.74
C GLN A 703 24.04 4.13 18.71
N GLY A 704 23.81 4.74 19.87
CA GLY A 704 23.13 6.03 20.00
C GLY A 704 21.61 5.95 20.03
N PRO A 705 20.90 7.10 20.01
CA PRO A 705 19.48 7.18 20.34
C PRO A 705 18.54 6.64 19.24
N GLU A 706 19.01 6.50 18.00
CA GLU A 706 18.13 6.14 16.86
C GLU A 706 18.39 4.73 16.30
N HIS A 707 19.22 3.93 17.00
CA HIS A 707 19.59 2.57 16.58
C HIS A 707 19.58 1.59 17.77
N SER A 708 18.76 1.89 18.79
CA SER A 708 18.73 1.11 20.04
C SER A 708 17.34 0.58 20.38
N SER A 709 16.29 1.36 20.19
CA SER A 709 14.98 1.04 20.76
C SER A 709 13.85 0.90 19.73
N ALA A 710 13.29 -0.29 19.64
CA ALA A 710 12.02 -0.53 18.92
C ALA A 710 10.79 -0.01 19.69
N ARG A 711 11.01 0.71 20.80
CA ARG A 711 9.96 1.30 21.65
C ARG A 711 8.95 0.28 22.17
N PRO A 712 9.37 -0.76 22.91
CA PRO A 712 8.46 -1.79 23.43
C PRO A 712 7.31 -1.19 24.24
N GLU A 713 7.52 -0.09 24.94
CA GLU A 713 6.49 0.66 25.67
C GLU A 713 5.30 1.12 24.83
N ARG A 714 5.52 1.47 23.56
CA ARG A 714 4.45 1.90 22.63
C ARG A 714 3.61 0.71 22.19
N TRP A 715 4.24 -0.41 21.90
CA TRP A 715 3.55 -1.65 21.54
C TRP A 715 2.72 -2.18 22.71
N LEU A 716 3.30 -2.23 23.90
CA LEU A 716 2.63 -2.69 25.11
C LEU A 716 1.45 -1.78 25.51
N GLN A 717 1.57 -0.47 25.29
CA GLN A 717 0.47 0.46 25.53
C GLN A 717 -0.74 0.22 24.61
N LEU A 718 -0.53 -0.32 23.41
CA LEU A 718 -1.59 -0.68 22.45
C LEU A 718 -2.18 -2.09 22.70
N CYS A 719 -1.61 -2.85 23.63
CA CYS A 719 -2.05 -4.21 23.94
C CYS A 719 -3.28 -4.23 24.83
N ALA A 720 -4.35 -4.84 24.35
CA ALA A 720 -5.58 -5.12 25.10
C ALA A 720 -6.35 -6.26 24.43
N GLU A 721 -7.25 -6.92 25.16
CA GLU A 721 -8.18 -7.93 24.61
C GLU A 721 -7.47 -9.10 23.88
N ASN A 722 -6.21 -9.36 24.21
CA ASN A 722 -5.36 -10.33 23.51
C ASN A 722 -5.23 -10.06 22.00
N ASN A 723 -5.15 -8.80 21.61
CA ASN A 723 -5.13 -8.37 20.20
C ASN A 723 -3.86 -8.74 19.44
N MET A 724 -2.72 -8.90 20.12
CA MET A 724 -1.42 -9.24 19.51
C MET A 724 -0.54 -10.04 20.48
N GLN A 725 0.61 -10.51 20.02
CA GLN A 725 1.67 -11.07 20.85
C GLN A 725 2.92 -10.20 20.75
N VAL A 726 3.50 -9.79 21.90
CA VAL A 726 4.74 -9.01 21.96
C VAL A 726 5.79 -9.82 22.70
N VAL A 727 6.91 -10.10 22.05
CA VAL A 727 7.95 -11.01 22.56
C VAL A 727 9.34 -10.39 22.40
N MET A 728 10.25 -10.80 23.29
CA MET A 728 11.67 -10.44 23.26
C MET A 728 12.53 -11.70 23.48
N PRO A 729 12.69 -12.55 22.45
CA PRO A 729 13.38 -13.83 22.60
C PRO A 729 14.88 -13.62 22.89
N SER A 730 15.43 -14.49 23.75
CA SER A 730 16.82 -14.40 24.21
C SER A 730 17.73 -15.46 23.62
N GLU A 731 17.22 -16.45 22.89
CA GLU A 731 18.01 -17.52 22.26
C GLU A 731 17.42 -17.96 20.92
N SER A 732 18.22 -18.62 20.10
CA SER A 732 17.88 -18.92 18.71
C SER A 732 16.74 -19.93 18.55
N ALA A 733 16.62 -20.92 19.45
CA ALA A 733 15.50 -21.89 19.43
C ALA A 733 14.15 -21.21 19.66
N GLN A 734 14.09 -20.17 20.51
CA GLN A 734 12.86 -19.41 20.71
C GLN A 734 12.37 -18.75 19.42
N MET A 735 13.27 -18.17 18.61
CA MET A 735 12.92 -17.59 17.30
C MET A 735 12.34 -18.63 16.34
N PHE A 736 12.95 -19.83 16.27
CA PHE A 736 12.44 -20.92 15.46
C PHE A 736 11.01 -21.33 15.86
N HIS A 737 10.79 -21.52 17.16
CA HIS A 737 9.48 -21.91 17.67
C HIS A 737 8.41 -20.82 17.51
N LEU A 738 8.78 -19.56 17.66
CA LEU A 738 7.89 -18.41 17.43
C LEU A 738 7.39 -18.36 15.99
N LEU A 739 8.28 -18.42 15.00
CA LEU A 739 7.92 -18.34 13.57
C LEU A 739 7.03 -19.54 13.17
N ARG A 740 7.38 -20.74 13.61
CA ARG A 740 6.56 -21.92 13.35
C ARG A 740 5.21 -21.84 14.07
N GLY A 741 5.23 -21.41 15.33
CA GLY A 741 4.03 -21.23 16.14
C GLY A 741 3.05 -20.25 15.53
N GLN A 742 3.52 -19.12 15.01
CA GLN A 742 2.71 -18.12 14.32
C GLN A 742 1.99 -18.69 13.10
N ALA A 743 2.68 -19.50 12.31
CA ALA A 743 2.13 -20.10 11.11
C ALA A 743 1.17 -21.26 11.37
N LEU A 744 1.51 -22.15 12.34
CA LEU A 744 0.82 -23.41 12.58
C LEU A 744 -0.35 -23.30 13.57
N ARG A 745 -0.35 -22.27 14.42
CA ARG A 745 -1.43 -22.04 15.37
C ARG A 745 -2.73 -21.73 14.62
N PRO A 746 -3.89 -22.30 15.03
CA PRO A 746 -5.18 -21.99 14.37
C PRO A 746 -5.74 -20.64 14.81
N MET A 747 -4.89 -19.62 14.82
CA MET A 747 -5.18 -18.24 15.22
C MET A 747 -4.41 -17.28 14.31
N ARG A 748 -5.04 -16.15 13.93
CA ARG A 748 -4.40 -15.10 13.15
C ARG A 748 -4.46 -13.79 13.90
N LYS A 749 -3.41 -13.55 14.68
CA LYS A 749 -3.17 -12.29 15.40
C LYS A 749 -1.75 -11.81 15.13
N PRO A 750 -1.47 -10.51 15.16
CA PRO A 750 -0.12 -9.98 14.94
C PRO A 750 0.88 -10.51 15.98
N LEU A 751 2.09 -10.82 15.51
CA LEU A 751 3.25 -11.18 16.32
C LEU A 751 4.33 -10.12 16.17
N VAL A 752 4.71 -9.47 17.26
CA VAL A 752 5.75 -8.44 17.33
C VAL A 752 6.97 -9.00 18.05
N ILE A 753 8.09 -9.12 17.34
CA ILE A 753 9.34 -9.67 17.87
C ILE A 753 10.38 -8.58 18.01
N MET A 754 10.75 -8.25 19.25
CA MET A 754 11.90 -7.41 19.57
C MET A 754 13.18 -8.24 19.41
N MET A 755 13.83 -8.12 18.25
CA MET A 755 14.95 -8.95 17.85
C MET A 755 16.29 -8.32 18.29
N SER A 756 16.99 -8.94 19.22
CA SER A 756 18.27 -8.41 19.67
C SER A 756 19.36 -8.49 18.59
N LYS A 757 19.94 -7.35 18.23
CA LYS A 757 21.05 -7.23 17.26
C LYS A 757 22.30 -7.99 17.73
N ARG A 758 22.64 -7.89 19.03
CA ARG A 758 23.79 -8.56 19.63
C ARG A 758 23.65 -10.08 19.58
N LEU A 759 22.46 -10.61 19.89
CA LEU A 759 22.21 -12.03 20.01
C LEU A 759 22.28 -12.79 18.68
N LEU A 760 22.15 -12.09 17.54
CA LEU A 760 22.28 -12.70 16.21
C LEU A 760 23.58 -13.52 16.04
N ARG A 761 24.65 -13.13 16.77
CA ARG A 761 25.98 -13.77 16.68
C ARG A 761 26.59 -14.09 18.03
N PHE A 762 25.88 -13.85 19.12
CA PHE A 762 26.39 -14.10 20.44
C PHE A 762 26.34 -15.62 20.75
N LYS A 763 27.49 -16.23 21.00
CA LYS A 763 27.58 -17.68 21.22
C LYS A 763 26.71 -18.19 22.37
N GLY A 764 26.54 -17.40 23.42
CA GLY A 764 25.70 -17.77 24.57
C GLY A 764 24.20 -17.84 24.26
N ALA A 765 23.75 -17.24 23.13
CA ALA A 765 22.37 -17.26 22.67
C ALA A 765 22.11 -18.29 21.57
N MET A 766 23.14 -19.04 21.17
CA MET A 766 22.97 -20.15 20.23
C MET A 766 22.44 -21.37 20.98
N SER A 767 21.51 -22.09 20.38
CA SER A 767 20.83 -23.23 20.96
C SER A 767 21.35 -24.55 20.39
N GLU A 768 21.36 -25.61 21.23
CA GLU A 768 21.70 -26.97 20.79
C GLU A 768 20.60 -27.55 19.90
N LEU A 769 20.93 -28.42 18.96
CA LEU A 769 19.96 -28.96 18.00
C LEU A 769 18.78 -29.72 18.68
N CYS A 770 18.97 -30.27 19.89
CA CYS A 770 17.89 -30.91 20.65
C CYS A 770 16.79 -29.94 21.04
N GLU A 771 17.08 -28.65 21.27
CA GLU A 771 16.09 -27.64 21.62
C GLU A 771 15.09 -27.38 20.49
N PHE A 772 15.40 -27.75 19.25
CA PHE A 772 14.52 -27.66 18.07
C PHE A 772 13.68 -28.94 17.88
N THR A 773 14.07 -30.06 18.52
CA THR A 773 13.44 -31.37 18.36
C THR A 773 12.49 -31.75 19.48
N ASP A 774 12.78 -31.30 20.69
CA ASP A 774 12.15 -31.79 21.92
C ASP A 774 11.40 -30.69 22.67
N ASP A 775 11.49 -29.44 22.21
CA ASP A 775 11.01 -28.28 22.93
C ASP A 775 9.91 -27.52 22.16
N ALA A 776 9.42 -26.44 22.75
CA ALA A 776 8.48 -25.49 22.17
C ALA A 776 8.83 -24.08 22.63
N TYR A 777 8.13 -23.06 22.09
CA TYR A 777 8.27 -21.70 22.59
C TYR A 777 7.91 -21.62 24.06
N LYS A 778 8.81 -21.03 24.86
CA LYS A 778 8.66 -20.81 26.30
C LYS A 778 8.46 -19.32 26.59
N PRO A 779 7.29 -18.88 27.05
CA PRO A 779 7.06 -17.47 27.41
C PRO A 779 7.88 -17.02 28.62
N VAL A 780 8.31 -18.00 29.46
CA VAL A 780 9.19 -17.79 30.64
C VAL A 780 10.25 -18.87 30.64
N ILE A 781 11.52 -18.49 30.82
CA ILE A 781 12.63 -19.43 30.95
C ILE A 781 13.25 -19.28 32.34
N THR A 782 13.30 -20.39 33.07
CA THR A 782 13.90 -20.45 34.39
C THR A 782 15.42 -20.44 34.32
N ASP A 783 16.05 -20.20 35.45
CA ASP A 783 17.52 -20.25 35.59
C ASP A 783 18.04 -21.69 35.47
N PRO A 784 18.77 -22.06 34.41
CA PRO A 784 19.27 -23.42 34.23
C PRO A 784 20.45 -23.79 35.15
N GLN A 785 21.07 -22.79 35.79
CA GLN A 785 22.30 -22.97 36.59
C GLN A 785 22.00 -23.08 38.06
N LEU A 786 20.76 -22.93 38.51
CA LEU A 786 20.39 -22.85 39.90
C LEU A 786 20.01 -24.25 40.45
N HIS A 787 20.91 -24.86 41.22
CA HIS A 787 20.73 -26.16 41.79
C HIS A 787 20.18 -26.19 43.23
N GLN A 788 20.18 -25.01 43.96
CA GLN A 788 19.78 -24.91 45.37
C GLN A 788 18.72 -23.87 45.63
N SER A 789 17.46 -24.20 45.33
CA SER A 789 16.33 -23.27 45.43
C SER A 789 16.11 -22.62 46.80
N GLN A 790 16.52 -23.26 47.91
CA GLN A 790 16.32 -22.73 49.26
C GLN A 790 17.27 -21.60 49.67
N LYS A 791 18.38 -21.40 48.94
CA LYS A 791 19.37 -20.34 49.19
C LYS A 791 19.01 -19.04 48.47
N VAL A 792 18.06 -19.08 47.55
CA VAL A 792 17.72 -17.89 46.73
C VAL A 792 17.04 -16.85 47.61
N LYS A 793 17.66 -15.68 47.67
CA LYS A 793 17.16 -14.51 48.39
C LYS A 793 16.55 -13.46 47.47
N ARG A 794 17.09 -13.40 46.27
CA ARG A 794 16.70 -12.40 45.22
C ARG A 794 16.40 -13.08 43.90
N VAL A 795 15.31 -12.64 43.27
CA VAL A 795 15.01 -12.99 41.85
C VAL A 795 15.10 -11.74 41.00
N ILE A 796 15.87 -11.83 39.90
CA ILE A 796 15.97 -10.81 38.85
C ILE A 796 15.19 -11.31 37.65
N LEU A 797 14.10 -10.61 37.29
CA LEU A 797 13.31 -10.83 36.08
C LEU A 797 13.76 -9.86 35.02
N CYS A 798 14.11 -10.31 33.84
CA CYS A 798 14.57 -9.49 32.72
C CYS A 798 14.12 -10.06 31.36
N SER A 799 14.28 -9.27 30.29
CA SER A 799 13.95 -9.68 28.91
C SER A 799 15.11 -9.37 27.95
N GLY A 800 15.27 -10.23 26.93
CA GLY A 800 16.21 -10.01 25.85
C GLY A 800 17.69 -10.12 26.25
N GLN A 801 18.54 -9.35 25.58
CA GLN A 801 20.00 -9.47 25.67
C GLN A 801 20.60 -9.14 27.04
N VAL A 802 19.94 -8.30 27.82
CA VAL A 802 20.44 -7.90 29.15
C VAL A 802 20.59 -9.09 30.11
N TYR A 803 19.87 -10.19 29.85
CA TYR A 803 20.05 -11.47 30.57
C TYR A 803 21.52 -11.89 30.64
N TYR A 804 22.25 -11.79 29.53
CA TYR A 804 23.64 -12.24 29.47
C TYR A 804 24.58 -11.31 30.26
N ASP A 805 24.28 -10.02 30.34
CA ASP A 805 25.02 -9.07 31.17
C ASP A 805 24.79 -9.33 32.67
N VAL A 806 23.53 -9.64 33.03
CA VAL A 806 23.17 -10.01 34.43
C VAL A 806 23.83 -11.35 34.81
N LEU A 807 23.83 -12.33 33.87
CA LEU A 807 24.44 -13.65 34.13
C LEU A 807 25.95 -13.53 34.39
N GLU A 808 26.64 -12.74 33.60
CA GLU A 808 28.09 -12.47 33.77
C GLU A 808 28.35 -11.67 35.07
N ALA A 809 27.53 -10.66 35.36
CA ALA A 809 27.62 -9.88 36.59
C ALA A 809 27.40 -10.71 37.85
N ARG A 810 26.45 -11.69 37.84
CA ARG A 810 26.21 -12.65 38.94
C ARG A 810 27.46 -13.48 39.22
N LYS A 811 28.08 -14.02 38.15
CA LYS A 811 29.29 -14.84 38.26
C LYS A 811 30.45 -14.04 38.84
N GLN A 812 30.72 -12.82 38.32
CA GLN A 812 31.80 -11.95 38.80
C GLN A 812 31.65 -11.55 40.28
N ARG A 813 30.44 -11.54 40.81
CA ARG A 813 30.12 -11.16 42.18
C ARG A 813 29.95 -12.37 43.15
N GLU A 814 30.12 -13.59 42.65
CA GLU A 814 30.01 -14.84 43.41
C GLU A 814 28.60 -15.03 44.06
N HIS A 815 27.52 -14.52 43.42
CA HIS A 815 26.14 -14.67 43.90
C HIS A 815 25.35 -15.79 43.23
N GLU A 816 26.03 -16.82 42.75
CA GLU A 816 25.42 -17.88 41.94
C GLU A 816 24.38 -18.70 42.70
N ASP A 817 24.51 -18.87 44.04
CA ASP A 817 23.58 -19.61 44.89
C ASP A 817 22.43 -18.75 45.43
N GLU A 818 22.58 -17.41 45.47
CA GLU A 818 21.67 -16.50 46.18
C GLU A 818 20.73 -15.73 45.26
N VAL A 819 21.09 -15.58 43.99
CA VAL A 819 20.35 -14.79 42.98
C VAL A 819 19.89 -15.65 41.81
N ALA A 820 18.57 -15.80 41.64
CA ALA A 820 17.99 -16.43 40.47
C ALA A 820 17.73 -15.39 39.36
N ILE A 821 17.94 -15.78 38.13
CA ILE A 821 17.66 -14.94 36.95
C ILE A 821 16.57 -15.64 36.13
N VAL A 822 15.45 -14.96 35.92
CA VAL A 822 14.32 -15.47 35.13
C VAL A 822 14.19 -14.62 33.86
N ARG A 823 14.06 -15.28 32.71
CA ARG A 823 13.86 -14.61 31.43
C ARG A 823 12.37 -14.55 31.10
N LEU A 824 11.83 -13.36 30.93
CA LEU A 824 10.48 -13.13 30.42
C LEU A 824 10.59 -12.94 28.89
N GLU A 825 10.32 -13.99 28.14
CA GLU A 825 10.40 -14.00 26.67
C GLU A 825 9.16 -13.37 26.03
N GLN A 826 8.00 -13.46 26.72
CA GLN A 826 6.73 -12.89 26.27
C GLN A 826 6.26 -11.79 27.20
N LEU A 827 6.18 -10.56 26.65
CA LEU A 827 5.70 -9.38 27.37
C LEU A 827 4.17 -9.23 27.32
N TYR A 828 3.54 -9.72 26.25
CA TYR A 828 2.09 -9.73 26.10
C TYR A 828 1.63 -10.86 25.14
N PRO A 829 0.50 -11.58 25.40
CA PRO A 829 -0.22 -11.56 26.67
C PRO A 829 0.69 -11.96 27.82
N PHE A 830 0.52 -11.34 29.00
CA PHE A 830 1.43 -11.55 30.11
C PHE A 830 1.29 -12.98 30.68
N PRO A 831 2.37 -13.76 30.79
CA PRO A 831 2.32 -15.18 31.15
C PRO A 831 2.21 -15.41 32.66
N VAL A 832 1.08 -15.01 33.25
CA VAL A 832 0.85 -15.06 34.72
C VAL A 832 0.97 -16.46 35.28
N ALA A 833 0.44 -17.48 34.60
CA ALA A 833 0.44 -18.85 35.08
C ALA A 833 1.87 -19.41 35.15
N GLU A 834 2.60 -19.30 34.05
CA GLU A 834 3.99 -19.76 33.88
C GLU A 834 4.93 -19.04 34.88
N LEU A 835 4.76 -17.73 35.04
CA LEU A 835 5.55 -16.96 36.02
C LEU A 835 5.26 -17.41 37.45
N ASN A 836 3.99 -17.58 37.85
CA ASN A 836 3.65 -18.07 39.19
C ASN A 836 4.24 -19.46 39.44
N ASP A 837 4.22 -20.38 38.46
CA ASP A 837 4.80 -21.70 38.59
C ASP A 837 6.32 -21.65 38.78
N VAL A 838 7.01 -20.81 38.00
CA VAL A 838 8.46 -20.62 38.11
C VAL A 838 8.83 -19.96 39.46
N LEU A 839 8.17 -18.87 39.83
CA LEU A 839 8.47 -18.14 41.08
C LEU A 839 8.14 -18.95 42.35
N ALA A 840 7.21 -19.89 42.28
CA ALA A 840 6.92 -20.83 43.40
C ALA A 840 8.10 -21.74 43.74
N SER A 841 9.09 -21.87 42.83
CA SER A 841 10.33 -22.63 43.10
C SER A 841 11.20 -22.00 44.18
N TRP A 842 11.00 -20.73 44.51
CA TRP A 842 11.79 -19.99 45.52
C TRP A 842 10.94 -19.40 46.65
N PRO A 843 10.40 -20.25 47.52
CA PRO A 843 9.46 -19.84 48.56
C PRO A 843 10.08 -18.92 49.64
N ASN A 844 11.40 -18.95 49.78
CA ASN A 844 12.16 -18.11 50.73
C ASN A 844 12.64 -16.79 50.16
N CYS A 845 12.39 -16.52 48.85
CA CYS A 845 12.78 -15.30 48.23
C CYS A 845 12.03 -14.10 48.83
N CYS A 846 12.77 -13.04 49.18
CA CYS A 846 12.22 -11.81 49.73
C CYS A 846 12.43 -10.55 48.86
N GLU A 847 13.24 -10.65 47.84
CA GLU A 847 13.60 -9.52 46.95
C GLU A 847 13.32 -9.84 45.49
N TRP A 848 12.53 -8.97 44.89
CA TRP A 848 12.07 -9.11 43.50
C TRP A 848 12.47 -7.88 42.70
N ILE A 849 13.26 -8.06 41.64
CA ILE A 849 13.79 -7.00 40.80
C ILE A 849 13.33 -7.19 39.35
N TRP A 850 12.75 -6.16 38.76
CA TRP A 850 12.65 -6.03 37.33
C TRP A 850 13.87 -5.31 36.79
N LEU A 851 14.63 -5.93 35.90
CA LEU A 851 15.81 -5.35 35.29
C LEU A 851 15.61 -5.23 33.78
N GLN A 852 15.83 -4.03 33.25
CA GLN A 852 15.79 -3.75 31.81
C GLN A 852 16.95 -2.83 31.39
N GLU A 853 17.34 -2.90 30.13
CA GLU A 853 18.39 -2.02 29.57
C GLU A 853 17.82 -0.67 29.09
N GLU A 854 16.52 -0.54 28.88
CA GLU A 854 15.85 0.70 28.51
C GLU A 854 15.77 1.65 29.71
N PRO A 855 15.66 3.00 29.47
CA PRO A 855 15.37 3.97 30.53
C PRO A 855 14.06 3.66 31.31
N GLU A 856 13.96 4.08 32.54
CA GLU A 856 12.83 3.81 33.45
C GLU A 856 11.45 4.20 32.86
N ASN A 857 11.40 5.29 32.09
CA ASN A 857 10.18 5.76 31.43
C ASN A 857 9.87 5.05 30.12
N GLN A 858 10.75 4.15 29.66
CA GLN A 858 10.68 3.41 28.41
C GLN A 858 10.75 1.91 28.70
N GLY A 859 10.74 1.05 27.67
CA GLY A 859 10.77 -0.37 27.88
C GLY A 859 9.48 -0.93 28.49
N ALA A 860 9.58 -2.08 29.14
CA ALA A 860 8.43 -2.81 29.65
C ALA A 860 7.97 -2.34 31.05
N TRP A 861 8.88 -1.80 31.89
CA TRP A 861 8.64 -1.56 33.30
C TRP A 861 7.29 -0.92 33.63
N ARG A 862 7.00 0.23 33.04
CA ARG A 862 5.78 0.98 33.34
C ARG A 862 4.52 0.28 32.86
N GLN A 863 4.63 -0.53 31.80
CA GLN A 863 3.51 -1.21 31.17
C GLN A 863 3.15 -2.52 31.88
N ILE A 864 4.13 -3.25 32.45
CA ILE A 864 3.89 -4.56 33.08
C ILE A 864 3.85 -4.52 34.59
N ARG A 865 4.17 -3.41 35.28
CA ARG A 865 4.23 -3.35 36.73
C ARG A 865 2.92 -3.71 37.45
N HIS A 866 1.77 -3.48 36.84
CA HIS A 866 0.48 -3.89 37.40
C HIS A 866 0.30 -5.41 37.30
N GLU A 867 0.80 -6.04 36.26
CA GLU A 867 0.83 -7.52 36.07
C GLU A 867 1.78 -8.15 37.10
N LEU A 868 2.98 -7.58 37.28
CA LEU A 868 3.94 -8.02 38.25
C LEU A 868 3.38 -7.95 39.69
N ALA A 869 2.61 -6.88 39.99
CA ALA A 869 1.97 -6.73 41.30
C ALA A 869 0.84 -7.76 41.57
N ALA A 870 0.29 -8.37 40.53
CA ALA A 870 -0.75 -9.39 40.61
C ALA A 870 -0.20 -10.82 40.80
N LEU A 871 1.12 -11.01 40.68
CA LEU A 871 1.75 -12.32 40.84
C LEU A 871 1.67 -12.81 42.31
N LYS A 872 1.57 -14.13 42.49
CA LYS A 872 1.47 -14.80 43.79
C LYS A 872 2.85 -14.96 44.45
N ILE A 873 3.41 -13.87 44.93
CA ILE A 873 4.70 -13.82 45.62
C ILE A 873 4.56 -13.31 47.09
N ASN A 874 5.54 -13.62 47.92
CA ASN A 874 5.49 -13.29 49.34
C ASN A 874 5.42 -11.80 49.64
N THR A 875 6.03 -10.95 48.78
CA THR A 875 6.01 -9.48 48.88
C THR A 875 5.64 -8.92 47.53
N PRO A 876 4.55 -8.16 47.41
CA PRO A 876 4.09 -7.65 46.09
C PRO A 876 4.92 -6.44 45.57
N TYR A 877 6.06 -6.13 46.21
CA TYR A 877 6.90 -5.01 45.87
C TYR A 877 8.04 -5.43 44.92
N TRP A 878 7.97 -4.95 43.70
CA TRP A 878 9.03 -5.10 42.69
C TRP A 878 9.90 -3.86 42.68
N GLN A 879 11.22 -4.03 42.74
CA GLN A 879 12.19 -2.95 42.58
C GLN A 879 12.57 -2.85 41.11
N TYR A 880 12.92 -1.66 40.68
CA TYR A 880 13.45 -1.37 39.35
C TYR A 880 14.97 -1.28 39.38
N ALA A 881 15.64 -1.98 38.45
CA ALA A 881 17.04 -1.77 38.12
C ALA A 881 17.17 -1.52 36.60
N GLY A 882 17.74 -0.39 36.24
CA GLY A 882 17.88 0.00 34.85
C GLY A 882 18.42 1.43 34.73
N ARG A 883 18.45 1.95 33.50
CA ARG A 883 18.85 3.34 33.26
C ARG A 883 17.84 4.31 33.86
N PRO A 884 18.30 5.51 34.31
CA PRO A 884 17.38 6.55 34.78
C PRO A 884 16.45 7.00 33.65
N ALA A 885 15.31 7.59 33.98
CA ALA A 885 14.38 8.16 33.01
C ALA A 885 15.09 9.16 32.10
N ALA A 886 14.84 9.07 30.80
CA ALA A 886 15.50 9.90 29.80
C ALA A 886 14.54 10.27 28.66
N ALA A 887 14.74 11.45 28.09
CA ALA A 887 13.97 11.91 26.94
C ALA A 887 14.37 11.19 25.63
N ALA A 888 15.67 10.91 25.46
CA ALA A 888 16.20 10.09 24.36
C ALA A 888 16.29 8.62 24.80
N PRO A 889 16.13 7.65 23.86
CA PRO A 889 16.23 6.24 24.23
C PRO A 889 17.60 5.85 24.78
N ALA A 890 18.65 6.29 24.13
CA ALA A 890 20.02 5.94 24.48
C ALA A 890 20.96 7.15 24.40
N THR A 891 22.09 7.05 25.09
CA THR A 891 23.18 8.04 24.97
C THR A 891 23.97 7.84 23.67
N GLY A 892 24.44 8.94 23.07
CA GLY A 892 25.39 8.92 21.94
C GLY A 892 26.86 8.69 22.33
N TYR A 893 27.18 8.63 23.63
CA TYR A 893 28.54 8.52 24.13
C TYR A 893 28.83 7.13 24.68
N GLY A 894 29.72 6.36 24.04
CA GLY A 894 30.06 4.99 24.46
C GLY A 894 30.57 4.89 25.91
N ARG A 895 31.28 5.90 26.44
CA ARG A 895 31.69 5.93 27.85
C ARG A 895 30.50 6.01 28.78
N VAL A 896 29.52 6.86 28.50
CA VAL A 896 28.31 7.02 29.32
C VAL A 896 27.45 5.76 29.23
N HIS A 897 27.33 5.17 28.05
CA HIS A 897 26.63 3.90 27.85
C HIS A 897 27.18 2.78 28.75
N LYS A 898 28.53 2.62 28.75
CA LYS A 898 29.20 1.63 29.64
C LYS A 898 28.99 1.95 31.11
N GLN A 899 29.18 3.21 31.51
CA GLN A 899 28.95 3.66 32.89
C GLN A 899 27.51 3.30 33.34
N GLN A 900 26.49 3.55 32.52
CA GLN A 900 25.11 3.22 32.84
C GLN A 900 24.87 1.72 33.02
N ILE A 901 25.53 0.87 32.19
CA ILE A 901 25.48 -0.58 32.37
C ILE A 901 26.08 -0.98 33.74
N ASP A 902 27.28 -0.46 34.06
CA ASP A 902 27.94 -0.76 35.32
C ASP A 902 27.07 -0.32 36.53
N GLU A 903 26.43 0.86 36.43
CA GLU A 903 25.55 1.40 37.48
C GLU A 903 24.30 0.56 37.71
N PHE A 904 23.52 0.19 36.67
CA PHE A 904 22.31 -0.58 36.89
C PHE A 904 22.60 -2.05 37.25
N LEU A 905 23.69 -2.63 36.79
CA LEU A 905 24.14 -3.94 37.25
C LEU A 905 24.61 -3.89 38.70
N ALA A 906 25.30 -2.83 39.13
CA ALA A 906 25.62 -2.64 40.54
C ALA A 906 24.35 -2.52 41.40
N ALA A 907 23.36 -1.76 40.96
CA ALA A 907 22.09 -1.61 41.66
C ALA A 907 21.31 -2.94 41.77
N ALA A 908 21.34 -3.77 40.72
CA ALA A 908 20.66 -5.09 40.73
C ALA A 908 21.24 -6.09 41.75
N PHE A 909 22.51 -5.93 42.14
CA PHE A 909 23.22 -6.80 43.11
C PHE A 909 23.58 -6.09 44.43
N ALA A 910 23.15 -4.82 44.64
CA ALA A 910 23.40 -4.10 45.88
C ALA A 910 22.63 -4.72 47.06
N ASP A 911 23.23 -4.69 48.25
CA ASP A 911 22.61 -4.99 49.57
C ASP A 911 21.74 -6.25 49.61
N ILE A 912 22.25 -7.38 49.04
CA ILE A 912 21.57 -8.67 49.22
C ILE A 912 21.58 -9.03 50.71
N GLN A 913 20.38 -9.03 51.31
CA GLN A 913 20.23 -9.29 52.76
C GLN A 913 20.71 -10.67 53.15
N PRO A 914 21.47 -10.82 54.27
CA PRO A 914 22.05 -12.08 54.67
C PRO A 914 21.04 -13.20 54.96
#